data_1be7bde30797a2d548565ae2904f2364
#
_entry.id   1be7bde30797a2d548565ae2904f2364
#
_cell.length_a   1.000
_cell.length_b   1.000
_cell.length_c   1.000
_cell.angle_alpha   90.00
_cell.angle_beta   90.00
_cell.angle_gamma   90.00
#
_symmetry.space_group_name_H-M   'P 1'
#
loop_
_entity.id
_entity.type
_entity.pdbx_description
1 polymer ?
#
loop_
_entity_poly.entity_id
_entity_poly.type
_entity_poly.pdbx_seq_one_letter_code
_entity_poly.pdbx_strand_id
1 'polypeptide(L)'
;MGMTRALSTAALVAATALTMTGCFGDDPHSSSSDPSSTTSTPLKVTTTTSPRPKTQTSQSHGPAKFSSVGSARLRFFAECPDLLTYMQDEASKRVTAWGLGGGQWNYYPGGAVPMMEGAKASAASVPALASGDASAPAAAIGPTYSGTNTQEVGVDEGDIVDTDGDHVFVASQDGVRIVDVADARVTAKLDLPEGSHQLLLDGTRLLVATQPYTGIDTVVSLFDVSDVSSPALLHRSHLEGHLIAARAVDGTARLVLTSSLDNRLPFVHPDQFGLDEDRALQRNKDIIAQSTADDWMPRWFDEAGDGSFGEMSDALDCSAVAAPSVFGGLGVSWIASIDLRGTGAPVGSAGIVSNSDTVYASSTGIYMATLPWDWYQPLDGVARPVEQMATLIHEFSLGENGTASYVASGEVPGQLLNQFSMSEYNGDLRVATTTVNWTSQQTSTSAVRVLRADGTELKQIGMVDGLGNNEQIYAVRFLGTQGYVVTFRQTDPLYVIDLSDPTAPTLTGELKIPGYSAYLHPVGDGLLLGVGQDASQDGGVQGTQLSLFDVHDPANPQRLSTLAIGGYSEAEWDHHAFLFWPEDGTIVLPVSPGWNTCGPVECLAGGLTSQMGGVVVAQLQGTTLVGRGVISNENANSHGCWNPLQRSLTIGSELVTIGTDEMQFTDRATLVARDSVQWGNPEQYGCYMYID
;
A
#
# COMPACT_ATOMS: atom_id res chain seq x y z
N MET A 1 -44.04 -8.64 51.36
CA MET A 1 -45.14 -9.28 50.61
C MET A 1 -44.67 -9.45 49.21
N GLY A 2 -44.32 -10.52 48.70
CA GLY A 2 -44.64 -11.92 48.67
C GLY A 2 -44.20 -12.36 47.30
N MET A 3 -43.13 -13.19 47.20
CA MET A 3 -43.24 -14.62 46.86
C MET A 3 -43.95 -14.89 45.51
N THR A 4 -43.43 -15.64 44.55
CA THR A 4 -42.86 -17.00 44.56
C THR A 4 -42.33 -17.31 43.13
N ARG A 5 -41.15 -17.93 42.96
CA ARG A 5 -40.88 -19.34 42.54
C ARG A 5 -41.59 -19.79 41.25
N ALA A 6 -41.06 -20.52 40.38
CA ALA A 6 -39.86 -21.34 40.13
C ALA A 6 -40.11 -22.27 38.93
N LEU A 7 -39.04 -22.97 38.52
CA LEU A 7 -38.89 -24.28 37.87
C LEU A 7 -38.88 -24.29 36.32
N SER A 8 -37.73 -24.43 35.77
CA SER A 8 -37.02 -25.61 35.23
C SER A 8 -37.86 -26.66 34.51
N THR A 9 -37.50 -26.90 33.26
CA THR A 9 -37.42 -28.27 32.74
C THR A 9 -36.45 -28.35 31.56
N ALA A 10 -35.50 -29.23 31.70
CA ALA A 10 -34.62 -29.72 30.67
C ALA A 10 -35.34 -30.77 29.81
N ALA A 11 -35.10 -30.82 28.53
CA ALA A 11 -35.37 -32.00 27.72
C ALA A 11 -34.24 -32.25 26.74
N LEU A 12 -33.66 -33.37 26.93
CA LEU A 12 -32.67 -34.10 26.15
C LEU A 12 -33.42 -34.95 25.12
N VAL A 13 -33.02 -35.00 23.84
CA VAL A 13 -33.20 -36.13 22.89
C VAL A 13 -32.33 -35.85 21.68
N ALA A 14 -31.24 -36.53 21.50
CA ALA A 14 -30.99 -37.81 20.83
C ALA A 14 -30.78 -37.67 19.32
N ALA A 15 -29.56 -38.10 18.95
CA ALA A 15 -29.05 -38.30 17.62
C ALA A 15 -29.83 -39.35 16.82
N THR A 16 -29.92 -39.13 15.51
CA THR A 16 -30.09 -40.26 14.56
C THR A 16 -29.21 -40.05 13.34
N ALA A 17 -28.27 -40.96 13.19
CA ALA A 17 -27.49 -41.16 11.99
C ALA A 17 -28.37 -41.90 10.96
N LEU A 18 -28.31 -41.48 9.71
CA LEU A 18 -28.75 -42.30 8.58
C LEU A 18 -27.64 -42.39 7.54
N THR A 19 -27.08 -43.56 7.47
CA THR A 19 -26.30 -44.08 6.35
C THR A 19 -27.21 -44.38 5.17
N MET A 20 -26.82 -43.98 3.97
CA MET A 20 -27.27 -44.65 2.75
C MET A 20 -26.10 -44.95 1.82
N THR A 21 -26.00 -46.20 1.56
CA THR A 21 -25.14 -46.96 0.67
C THR A 21 -25.52 -46.74 -0.80
N GLY A 22 -24.52 -46.93 -1.65
CA GLY A 22 -24.45 -46.75 -3.06
C GLY A 22 -25.35 -47.60 -3.95
N CYS A 23 -25.26 -47.34 -5.23
CA CYS A 23 -25.42 -48.35 -6.29
C CYS A 23 -24.64 -47.92 -7.54
N PHE A 24 -23.83 -48.88 -8.00
CA PHE A 24 -23.23 -48.96 -9.32
C PHE A 24 -24.28 -49.22 -10.40
N GLY A 25 -24.02 -48.82 -11.62
CA GLY A 25 -24.77 -49.23 -12.80
C GLY A 25 -24.01 -48.96 -14.09
N ASP A 26 -23.64 -50.02 -14.73
CA ASP A 26 -22.80 -50.21 -15.93
C ASP A 26 -23.36 -49.63 -17.24
N ASP A 27 -22.42 -49.43 -18.17
CA ASP A 27 -22.52 -49.28 -19.63
C ASP A 27 -23.42 -50.34 -20.32
N PRO A 28 -23.79 -50.26 -21.63
CA PRO A 28 -22.89 -50.06 -22.77
C PRO A 28 -23.50 -49.55 -24.13
N HIS A 29 -22.56 -49.37 -25.08
CA HIS A 29 -22.69 -49.43 -26.57
C HIS A 29 -23.37 -48.28 -27.31
N SER A 30 -22.95 -47.84 -28.48
CA SER A 30 -21.95 -48.18 -29.49
C SER A 30 -21.98 -47.12 -30.64
N SER A 31 -20.91 -47.00 -31.28
CA SER A 31 -20.58 -47.02 -32.71
C SER A 31 -20.41 -45.71 -33.47
N SER A 32 -19.18 -45.53 -33.89
CA SER A 32 -18.64 -45.28 -35.25
C SER A 32 -18.91 -43.99 -35.95
N SER A 33 -17.88 -43.20 -36.22
CA SER A 33 -17.20 -43.11 -37.51
C SER A 33 -16.11 -42.03 -37.50
N ASP A 34 -14.89 -42.42 -37.74
CA ASP A 34 -13.76 -41.67 -38.27
C ASP A 34 -13.95 -41.47 -39.81
N PRO A 35 -13.13 -40.67 -40.53
CA PRO A 35 -11.87 -40.01 -40.22
C PRO A 35 -11.66 -38.62 -40.86
N SER A 36 -10.70 -37.86 -40.39
CA SER A 36 -9.72 -37.22 -41.27
C SER A 36 -8.52 -36.73 -40.52
N SER A 37 -7.40 -37.31 -40.84
CA SER A 37 -6.04 -37.01 -40.44
C SER A 37 -5.59 -35.63 -40.89
N THR A 38 -5.09 -34.82 -39.95
CA THR A 38 -4.04 -33.83 -40.28
C THR A 38 -2.89 -34.04 -39.28
N THR A 39 -1.80 -34.56 -39.84
CA THR A 39 -0.49 -34.75 -39.25
C THR A 39 0.09 -33.40 -38.80
N SER A 40 0.19 -33.17 -37.54
CA SER A 40 1.08 -32.18 -36.96
C SER A 40 2.37 -32.85 -36.53
N THR A 41 3.45 -32.47 -37.17
CA THR A 41 4.81 -32.90 -36.91
C THR A 41 5.25 -32.35 -35.53
N PRO A 42 5.80 -33.14 -34.64
CA PRO A 42 6.33 -32.60 -33.36
C PRO A 42 7.62 -31.85 -33.62
N LEU A 43 7.67 -30.61 -33.19
CA LEU A 43 8.89 -29.80 -33.08
C LEU A 43 9.86 -30.53 -32.11
N LYS A 44 10.99 -30.91 -32.67
CA LYS A 44 12.11 -31.45 -31.92
C LYS A 44 12.70 -30.31 -31.06
N VAL A 45 12.41 -30.31 -29.77
CA VAL A 45 13.17 -29.53 -28.79
C VAL A 45 14.55 -30.16 -28.70
N THR A 46 15.54 -29.50 -29.25
CA THR A 46 16.94 -29.89 -29.11
C THR A 46 17.42 -29.31 -27.77
N THR A 47 17.34 -30.12 -26.72
CA THR A 47 18.01 -29.80 -25.46
C THR A 47 19.51 -29.89 -25.68
N THR A 48 20.15 -28.74 -25.83
CA THR A 48 21.60 -28.62 -25.72
C THR A 48 21.92 -28.72 -24.23
N THR A 49 22.24 -29.92 -23.76
CA THR A 49 22.85 -30.11 -22.45
C THR A 49 24.26 -29.55 -22.49
N SER A 50 24.42 -28.37 -21.92
CA SER A 50 25.74 -27.88 -21.49
C SER A 50 26.30 -28.82 -20.44
N PRO A 51 27.57 -29.15 -20.45
CA PRO A 51 28.18 -30.07 -19.48
C PRO A 51 28.14 -29.39 -18.10
N ARG A 52 27.45 -30.06 -17.18
CA ARG A 52 27.38 -29.70 -15.76
C ARG A 52 28.82 -29.53 -15.21
N PRO A 53 29.14 -28.39 -14.57
CA PRO A 53 30.41 -28.25 -13.87
C PRO A 53 30.55 -29.31 -12.80
N LYS A 54 31.74 -29.84 -12.66
CA LYS A 54 32.11 -30.84 -11.68
C LYS A 54 31.87 -30.29 -10.28
N THR A 55 31.27 -31.14 -9.43
CA THR A 55 31.07 -30.97 -7.99
C THR A 55 32.26 -30.23 -7.36
N GLN A 56 32.07 -28.93 -7.03
CA GLN A 56 32.96 -28.24 -6.12
C GLN A 56 32.63 -28.76 -4.71
N THR A 57 33.62 -29.32 -4.05
CA THR A 57 33.58 -29.59 -2.63
C THR A 57 33.25 -28.32 -1.88
N SER A 58 32.26 -28.37 -0.98
CA SER A 58 31.89 -27.32 -0.07
C SER A 58 33.14 -26.79 0.64
N GLN A 59 33.70 -25.70 0.18
CA GLN A 59 34.64 -24.94 0.97
C GLN A 59 33.83 -24.19 2.03
N SER A 60 34.17 -24.39 3.28
CA SER A 60 33.67 -23.55 4.37
C SER A 60 34.14 -22.15 4.10
N HIS A 61 33.26 -21.31 3.59
CA HIS A 61 33.54 -19.89 3.44
C HIS A 61 33.67 -19.27 4.83
N GLY A 62 34.63 -18.42 5.03
CA GLY A 62 34.72 -17.59 6.23
C GLY A 62 33.50 -16.66 6.34
N PRO A 63 33.32 -15.95 7.47
CA PRO A 63 32.20 -15.00 7.63
C PRO A 63 32.21 -13.95 6.52
N ALA A 64 31.00 -13.54 6.08
CA ALA A 64 30.81 -12.53 5.06
C ALA A 64 31.59 -11.25 5.37
N LYS A 65 32.23 -10.68 4.36
CA LYS A 65 33.01 -9.44 4.49
C LYS A 65 32.18 -8.25 4.03
N PHE A 66 32.31 -7.15 4.74
CA PHE A 66 31.64 -5.89 4.45
C PHE A 66 32.66 -4.81 4.12
N SER A 67 32.32 -3.94 3.17
CA SER A 67 33.19 -2.84 2.72
C SER A 67 33.31 -1.71 3.74
N SER A 68 32.31 -1.56 4.63
CA SER A 68 32.34 -0.57 5.72
C SER A 68 32.06 -1.26 7.05
N VAL A 69 32.93 -0.98 8.03
CA VAL A 69 32.78 -1.37 9.43
C VAL A 69 32.62 -0.07 10.22
N GLY A 70 31.39 0.37 10.37
CA GLY A 70 31.06 1.55 11.17
C GLY A 70 29.87 1.27 12.09
N SER A 71 29.48 2.26 12.85
CA SER A 71 28.22 2.24 13.62
C SER A 71 26.98 2.23 12.73
N ALA A 72 27.15 2.19 11.42
CA ALA A 72 26.09 2.15 10.45
C ALA A 72 25.21 0.91 10.64
N ARG A 73 23.91 1.12 10.66
CA ARG A 73 22.93 0.05 10.76
C ARG A 73 22.78 -0.74 9.46
N LEU A 74 23.27 -0.21 8.34
CA LEU A 74 23.48 -0.91 7.07
C LEU A 74 24.97 -1.16 6.84
N ARG A 75 25.30 -2.37 6.40
CA ARG A 75 26.65 -2.81 6.07
C ARG A 75 26.65 -3.31 4.63
N PHE A 76 27.27 -2.54 3.74
CA PHE A 76 27.37 -2.89 2.33
C PHE A 76 28.33 -4.07 2.11
N PHE A 77 27.94 -4.98 1.23
CA PHE A 77 28.80 -6.09 0.84
C PHE A 77 29.99 -5.57 0.01
N ALA A 78 31.13 -6.24 0.14
CA ALA A 78 32.29 -5.87 -0.66
C ALA A 78 32.20 -6.44 -2.08
N GLU A 79 31.66 -7.66 -2.21
CA GLU A 79 31.54 -8.40 -3.45
C GLU A 79 30.43 -9.48 -3.35
N CYS A 80 29.99 -10.05 -4.48
CA CYS A 80 28.90 -11.04 -4.51
C CYS A 80 29.16 -12.30 -3.66
N PRO A 81 30.39 -12.85 -3.53
CA PRO A 81 30.64 -13.95 -2.60
C PRO A 81 30.33 -13.64 -1.13
N ASP A 82 30.52 -12.39 -0.69
CA ASP A 82 30.20 -11.97 0.67
C ASP A 82 28.67 -11.86 0.88
N LEU A 83 27.94 -11.34 -0.10
CA LEU A 83 26.48 -11.34 -0.12
C LEU A 83 25.95 -12.78 -0.06
N LEU A 84 26.43 -13.65 -0.94
CA LEU A 84 26.02 -15.06 -0.98
C LEU A 84 26.25 -15.75 0.37
N THR A 85 27.41 -15.54 0.97
CA THR A 85 27.75 -16.10 2.28
C THR A 85 26.74 -15.64 3.34
N TYR A 86 26.41 -14.35 3.37
CA TYR A 86 25.43 -13.79 4.29
C TYR A 86 24.03 -14.42 4.06
N MET A 87 23.57 -14.49 2.81
CA MET A 87 22.26 -15.04 2.48
C MET A 87 22.15 -16.51 2.86
N GLN A 88 23.16 -17.30 2.53
CA GLN A 88 23.22 -18.73 2.89
C GLN A 88 23.24 -18.94 4.41
N ASP A 89 24.00 -18.14 5.14
CA ASP A 89 24.11 -18.22 6.60
C ASP A 89 22.76 -17.87 7.26
N GLU A 90 22.12 -16.77 6.86
CA GLU A 90 20.84 -16.33 7.43
C GLU A 90 19.68 -17.28 7.04
N ALA A 91 19.67 -17.75 5.80
CA ALA A 91 18.67 -18.71 5.34
C ALA A 91 18.81 -20.07 6.04
N SER A 92 20.04 -20.56 6.23
CA SER A 92 20.29 -21.85 6.91
C SER A 92 19.84 -21.87 8.36
N LYS A 93 19.84 -20.71 9.03
CA LYS A 93 19.31 -20.54 10.41
C LYS A 93 17.80 -20.65 10.47
N ARG A 94 17.10 -20.29 9.38
CA ARG A 94 15.63 -20.06 9.34
C ARG A 94 14.87 -21.08 8.51
N VAL A 95 15.55 -21.86 7.68
CA VAL A 95 14.91 -22.85 6.83
C VAL A 95 14.27 -23.95 7.67
N THR A 96 13.07 -24.34 7.26
CA THR A 96 12.29 -25.41 7.88
C THR A 96 12.18 -26.61 6.91
N ALA A 97 11.52 -27.67 7.33
CA ALA A 97 11.15 -28.78 6.46
C ALA A 97 10.24 -28.33 5.29
N TRP A 98 9.60 -27.16 5.40
CA TRP A 98 8.69 -26.57 4.40
C TRP A 98 9.33 -25.40 3.62
N GLY A 99 10.65 -25.19 3.70
CA GLY A 99 11.35 -24.09 3.07
C GLY A 99 11.45 -22.85 3.97
N LEU A 100 11.66 -21.67 3.38
CA LEU A 100 11.90 -20.40 4.08
C LEU A 100 10.62 -19.63 4.43
N GLY A 101 9.51 -19.89 3.78
CA GLY A 101 8.20 -19.26 4.06
C GLY A 101 7.19 -20.19 4.74
N GLY A 102 7.55 -21.47 4.87
CA GLY A 102 6.65 -22.55 5.25
C GLY A 102 6.57 -22.87 6.74
N GLY A 103 6.59 -21.88 7.61
CA GLY A 103 6.05 -22.08 8.95
C GLY A 103 4.56 -22.36 8.83
N GLN A 104 4.09 -23.55 9.30
CA GLN A 104 2.68 -23.73 9.56
C GLN A 104 2.13 -22.42 10.10
N TRP A 105 1.12 -21.88 9.45
CA TRP A 105 0.17 -21.01 10.12
C TRP A 105 -0.37 -21.85 11.29
N ASN A 106 0.33 -21.84 12.41
CA ASN A 106 -0.19 -22.36 13.64
C ASN A 106 -1.41 -21.49 13.93
N TYR A 107 -2.52 -21.98 13.43
CA TYR A 107 -3.83 -21.66 13.95
C TYR A 107 -3.68 -21.79 15.48
N TYR A 108 -3.55 -20.68 16.17
CA TYR A 108 -3.69 -20.60 17.60
C TYR A 108 -5.14 -20.96 17.89
N PRO A 109 -5.45 -22.16 18.40
CA PRO A 109 -6.80 -22.46 18.82
C PRO A 109 -6.99 -21.74 20.17
N GLY A 110 -7.65 -20.59 20.14
CA GLY A 110 -8.15 -19.96 21.34
C GLY A 110 -7.70 -18.57 21.70
N GLY A 111 -7.32 -17.75 20.76
CA GLY A 111 -7.19 -16.30 20.95
C GLY A 111 -7.70 -15.62 19.70
N ALA A 112 -8.93 -15.12 19.74
CA ALA A 112 -9.33 -14.08 18.80
C ALA A 112 -8.39 -12.90 19.06
N VAL A 113 -7.26 -12.81 18.34
CA VAL A 113 -6.69 -11.50 18.05
C VAL A 113 -7.84 -10.76 17.36
N PRO A 114 -8.23 -9.56 17.82
CA PRO A 114 -9.05 -8.71 16.98
C PRO A 114 -8.26 -8.60 15.68
N MET A 115 -8.69 -9.27 14.65
CA MET A 115 -8.27 -8.93 13.32
C MET A 115 -8.59 -7.45 13.21
N MET A 116 -7.58 -6.62 13.06
CA MET A 116 -7.73 -5.35 12.40
C MET A 116 -8.17 -5.69 10.97
N GLU A 117 -9.46 -5.93 10.78
CA GLU A 117 -10.08 -5.80 9.47
C GLU A 117 -9.93 -4.33 9.11
N GLY A 118 -8.98 -4.03 8.27
CA GLY A 118 -8.68 -2.69 7.81
C GLY A 118 -7.24 -2.48 7.37
N ALA A 119 -6.31 -3.37 7.65
CA ALA A 119 -4.92 -3.20 7.22
C ALA A 119 -4.53 -4.23 6.15
N LYS A 120 -5.32 -4.38 5.12
CA LYS A 120 -4.86 -4.77 3.79
C LYS A 120 -4.92 -3.51 2.92
N ALA A 121 -4.14 -2.52 3.31
CA ALA A 121 -3.74 -1.49 2.39
C ALA A 121 -2.80 -2.16 1.39
N SER A 122 -3.31 -2.50 0.23
CA SER A 122 -2.48 -2.47 -0.96
C SER A 122 -1.91 -1.06 -0.99
N ALA A 123 -0.60 -0.94 -0.87
CA ALA A 123 0.06 0.34 -0.96
C ALA A 123 -0.19 0.91 -2.35
N ALA A 124 -1.07 1.87 -2.42
CA ALA A 124 -1.17 2.77 -3.54
C ALA A 124 -1.27 4.18 -2.96
N SER A 125 -0.42 5.03 -3.38
CA SER A 125 0.00 6.30 -2.81
C SER A 125 -0.36 7.47 -3.71
N VAL A 126 -0.42 8.72 -3.23
CA VAL A 126 -0.62 9.88 -4.05
C VAL A 126 -0.50 11.31 -3.60
N PRO A 127 -0.42 12.31 -4.49
CA PRO A 127 0.21 13.58 -4.27
C PRO A 127 -0.59 14.72 -3.56
N ALA A 128 0.08 15.54 -2.74
CA ALA A 128 -0.43 16.71 -2.03
C ALA A 128 0.00 18.06 -2.63
N LEU A 129 -0.88 19.03 -2.58
CA LEU A 129 -0.60 20.41 -2.92
C LEU A 129 0.01 21.20 -1.74
N ALA A 130 0.87 22.12 -2.09
CA ALA A 130 1.75 22.89 -1.24
C ALA A 130 1.05 23.67 -0.13
N SER A 131 1.56 23.57 1.09
CA SER A 131 1.43 24.63 2.06
C SER A 131 2.47 25.72 1.75
N GLY A 132 2.06 26.71 0.98
CA GLY A 132 2.82 27.95 0.88
C GLY A 132 2.65 28.75 2.15
N ASP A 133 3.75 29.39 2.59
CA ASP A 133 3.75 30.45 3.61
C ASP A 133 2.64 31.45 3.34
N ALA A 134 1.92 31.80 4.41
CA ALA A 134 0.85 32.78 4.38
C ALA A 134 1.39 34.19 4.08
N SER A 135 1.52 34.49 2.80
CA SER A 135 1.43 35.84 2.26
C SER A 135 0.92 35.72 0.83
N ALA A 136 -0.36 36.03 0.65
CA ALA A 136 -1.00 36.03 -0.64
C ALA A 136 -0.28 36.92 -1.63
N PRO A 137 0.33 36.41 -2.70
CA PRO A 137 0.53 37.18 -3.91
C PRO A 137 -0.75 37.11 -4.73
N ALA A 138 -1.10 38.24 -5.35
CA ALA A 138 -2.20 38.36 -6.26
C ALA A 138 -2.22 37.25 -7.29
N ALA A 139 -3.38 36.61 -7.43
CA ALA A 139 -3.87 35.78 -8.50
C ALA A 139 -2.84 35.38 -9.60
N ALA A 140 -2.02 34.42 -9.35
CA ALA A 140 -1.63 33.48 -10.38
C ALA A 140 -2.87 32.61 -10.63
N ILE A 141 -3.31 32.49 -11.87
CA ILE A 141 -4.34 31.52 -12.27
C ILE A 141 -3.71 30.16 -11.95
N GLY A 142 -4.21 29.49 -10.90
CA GLY A 142 -3.81 28.12 -10.55
C GLY A 142 -4.23 27.15 -11.65
N PRO A 143 -3.77 25.90 -11.64
CA PRO A 143 -4.22 24.90 -12.60
C PRO A 143 -5.74 24.80 -12.55
N THR A 144 -6.38 24.71 -13.71
CA THR A 144 -7.85 24.60 -13.82
C THR A 144 -8.36 23.21 -13.46
N TYR A 145 -7.49 22.33 -12.98
CA TYR A 145 -7.82 20.95 -12.59
C TYR A 145 -7.07 20.53 -11.32
N SER A 146 -7.62 19.57 -10.62
CA SER A 146 -6.95 18.90 -9.50
C SER A 146 -6.07 17.78 -10.03
N GLY A 147 -4.90 17.60 -9.44
CA GLY A 147 -4.25 16.29 -9.43
C GLY A 147 -4.94 15.34 -8.44
N THR A 148 -4.39 14.16 -8.30
CA THR A 148 -4.69 13.28 -7.18
C THR A 148 -4.03 13.80 -5.90
N ASN A 149 -4.42 13.35 -4.72
CA ASN A 149 -4.03 13.94 -3.42
C ASN A 149 -2.67 13.42 -2.89
N THR A 150 -1.55 14.21 -2.67
CA THR A 150 -0.19 13.78 -2.25
C THR A 150 0.14 14.09 -0.79
N GLN A 151 1.12 13.36 -0.23
CA GLN A 151 1.63 13.67 1.09
C GLN A 151 2.55 14.90 1.10
N GLU A 152 3.46 14.99 0.14
CA GLU A 152 4.50 16.03 0.09
C GLU A 152 4.46 16.79 -1.23
N VAL A 153 4.72 18.08 -1.14
CA VAL A 153 4.76 18.97 -2.31
C VAL A 153 5.94 18.65 -3.22
N GLY A 154 5.66 18.55 -4.52
CA GLY A 154 6.70 18.29 -5.53
C GLY A 154 7.16 16.82 -5.56
N VAL A 155 6.50 15.96 -4.83
CA VAL A 155 6.61 14.50 -4.95
C VAL A 155 5.35 13.98 -5.60
N ASP A 156 5.44 13.45 -6.80
CA ASP A 156 4.37 12.73 -7.45
C ASP A 156 4.39 11.28 -7.00
N GLU A 157 3.24 10.67 -6.86
CA GLU A 157 3.09 9.31 -6.32
C GLU A 157 2.17 8.48 -7.23
N GLY A 158 2.46 7.21 -7.45
CA GLY A 158 1.70 6.40 -8.39
C GLY A 158 0.27 6.10 -7.96
N ASP A 159 -0.73 6.45 -8.77
CA ASP A 159 -2.15 6.15 -8.53
C ASP A 159 -2.80 5.43 -9.72
N ILE A 160 -4.05 5.02 -9.54
CA ILE A 160 -4.88 4.43 -10.60
C ILE A 160 -5.43 5.46 -11.59
N VAL A 161 -5.26 6.74 -11.30
CA VAL A 161 -5.76 7.85 -12.13
C VAL A 161 -4.72 8.96 -12.19
N ASP A 162 -4.60 9.60 -13.35
CA ASP A 162 -3.84 10.83 -13.53
C ASP A 162 -4.49 11.72 -14.60
N THR A 163 -4.11 13.00 -14.71
CA THR A 163 -4.73 13.93 -15.67
C THR A 163 -3.78 15.05 -16.09
N ASP A 164 -3.90 15.48 -17.35
CA ASP A 164 -3.29 16.70 -17.89
C ASP A 164 -4.26 17.90 -17.91
N GLY A 165 -5.50 17.67 -17.45
CA GLY A 165 -6.59 18.67 -17.44
C GLY A 165 -7.50 18.62 -18.69
N ASP A 166 -7.05 18.10 -19.80
CA ASP A 166 -7.84 17.85 -21.02
C ASP A 166 -8.22 16.38 -21.14
N HIS A 167 -7.39 15.48 -20.61
CA HIS A 167 -7.57 14.02 -20.63
C HIS A 167 -7.43 13.45 -19.23
N VAL A 168 -8.14 12.35 -19.00
CA VAL A 168 -7.98 11.53 -17.78
C VAL A 168 -7.43 10.16 -18.18
N PHE A 169 -6.34 9.77 -17.54
CA PHE A 169 -5.71 8.46 -17.68
C PHE A 169 -6.22 7.58 -16.55
N VAL A 170 -6.87 6.46 -16.88
CA VAL A 170 -7.50 5.58 -15.88
C VAL A 170 -6.99 4.17 -16.02
N ALA A 171 -6.41 3.66 -14.96
CA ALA A 171 -6.02 2.28 -14.83
C ALA A 171 -7.23 1.38 -14.57
N SER A 172 -7.26 0.23 -15.21
CA SER A 172 -8.21 -0.84 -14.99
C SER A 172 -7.45 -2.18 -15.11
N GLN A 173 -8.05 -3.28 -14.70
CA GLN A 173 -7.38 -4.59 -14.66
C GLN A 173 -6.74 -5.01 -16.00
N ASP A 174 -7.27 -4.54 -17.12
CA ASP A 174 -6.86 -4.91 -18.48
C ASP A 174 -6.06 -3.82 -19.22
N GLY A 175 -5.58 -2.79 -18.51
CA GLY A 175 -4.76 -1.73 -19.06
C GLY A 175 -5.19 -0.32 -18.64
N VAL A 176 -4.71 0.69 -19.37
CA VAL A 176 -5.00 2.11 -19.10
C VAL A 176 -5.84 2.68 -20.23
N ARG A 177 -6.88 3.41 -19.88
CA ARG A 177 -7.72 4.16 -20.83
C ARG A 177 -7.41 5.64 -20.77
N ILE A 178 -7.39 6.29 -21.92
CA ILE A 178 -7.27 7.72 -22.05
C ILE A 178 -8.64 8.26 -22.45
N VAL A 179 -9.21 9.11 -21.63
CA VAL A 179 -10.55 9.66 -21.81
C VAL A 179 -10.45 11.17 -22.06
N ASP A 180 -11.01 11.63 -23.17
CA ASP A 180 -11.16 13.05 -23.50
C ASP A 180 -12.30 13.63 -22.63
N VAL A 181 -11.99 14.67 -21.86
CA VAL A 181 -12.92 15.28 -20.91
C VAL A 181 -14.01 16.09 -21.62
N ALA A 182 -13.66 16.78 -22.71
CA ALA A 182 -14.61 17.64 -23.42
C ALA A 182 -15.67 16.82 -24.16
N ASP A 183 -15.24 15.76 -24.83
CA ASP A 183 -16.10 14.89 -25.65
C ASP A 183 -16.69 13.70 -24.85
N ALA A 184 -16.25 13.49 -23.58
CA ALA A 184 -16.62 12.37 -22.72
C ALA A 184 -16.50 11.02 -23.47
N ARG A 185 -15.33 10.72 -24.01
CA ARG A 185 -15.10 9.48 -24.77
C ARG A 185 -13.71 8.92 -24.56
N VAL A 186 -13.59 7.60 -24.63
CA VAL A 186 -12.29 6.92 -24.69
C VAL A 186 -11.61 7.24 -26.03
N THR A 187 -10.44 7.84 -25.99
CA THR A 187 -9.61 8.14 -27.17
C THR A 187 -8.66 7.01 -27.50
N ALA A 188 -8.10 6.37 -26.51
CA ALA A 188 -7.21 5.23 -26.67
C ALA A 188 -7.26 4.29 -25.46
N LYS A 189 -6.77 3.07 -25.67
CA LYS A 189 -6.48 2.10 -24.62
C LYS A 189 -5.03 1.64 -24.76
N LEU A 190 -4.29 1.64 -23.66
CA LEU A 190 -2.97 1.03 -23.56
C LEU A 190 -3.14 -0.42 -23.13
N ASP A 191 -2.73 -1.36 -23.98
CA ASP A 191 -2.77 -2.78 -23.63
C ASP A 191 -1.57 -3.14 -22.76
N LEU A 192 -1.87 -3.62 -21.57
CA LEU A 192 -0.91 -3.99 -20.52
C LEU A 192 -1.23 -5.40 -20.00
N PRO A 193 -0.28 -6.08 -19.35
CA PRO A 193 -0.59 -7.33 -18.64
C PRO A 193 -1.72 -7.12 -17.63
N GLU A 194 -2.59 -8.11 -17.49
CA GLU A 194 -3.64 -8.07 -16.45
C GLU A 194 -3.01 -7.96 -15.04
N GLY A 195 -3.42 -6.97 -14.28
CA GLY A 195 -2.83 -6.68 -12.97
C GLY A 195 -3.38 -5.43 -12.32
N SER A 196 -2.72 -5.00 -11.26
CA SER A 196 -2.88 -3.65 -10.70
C SER A 196 -1.88 -2.70 -11.35
N HIS A 197 -2.30 -1.48 -11.65
CA HIS A 197 -1.48 -0.49 -12.32
C HIS A 197 -1.39 0.78 -11.50
N GLN A 198 -0.20 1.39 -11.46
CA GLN A 198 0.05 2.72 -10.93
C GLN A 198 0.60 3.60 -12.04
N LEU A 199 0.08 4.83 -12.13
CA LEU A 199 0.39 5.81 -13.15
C LEU A 199 1.26 6.92 -12.57
N LEU A 200 2.18 7.45 -13.36
CA LEU A 200 2.93 8.68 -13.09
C LEU A 200 3.03 9.46 -14.40
N LEU A 201 2.46 10.65 -14.45
CA LEU A 201 2.41 11.51 -15.63
C LEU A 201 3.35 12.71 -15.49
N ASP A 202 4.34 12.85 -16.37
CA ASP A 202 5.20 14.03 -16.48
C ASP A 202 5.04 14.66 -17.87
N GLY A 203 4.15 15.62 -17.99
CA GLY A 203 3.82 16.27 -19.25
C GLY A 203 3.26 15.28 -20.27
N THR A 204 4.06 14.93 -21.29
CA THR A 204 3.66 13.97 -22.35
C THR A 204 4.24 12.58 -22.13
N ARG A 205 4.74 12.28 -20.96
CA ARG A 205 5.31 10.99 -20.59
C ARG A 205 4.47 10.32 -19.51
N LEU A 206 3.94 9.15 -19.83
CA LEU A 206 3.17 8.33 -18.90
C LEU A 206 3.96 7.06 -18.58
N LEU A 207 4.37 6.93 -17.32
CA LEU A 207 4.89 5.67 -16.80
C LEU A 207 3.75 4.88 -16.18
N VAL A 208 3.67 3.60 -16.55
CA VAL A 208 2.74 2.64 -15.95
C VAL A 208 3.55 1.54 -15.29
N ALA A 209 3.45 1.44 -13.99
CA ALA A 209 3.98 0.32 -13.21
C ALA A 209 2.85 -0.69 -12.98
N THR A 210 2.98 -1.86 -13.59
CA THR A 210 2.01 -2.96 -13.52
C THR A 210 2.51 -4.05 -12.59
N GLN A 211 1.70 -4.43 -11.61
CA GLN A 211 1.90 -5.65 -10.83
C GLN A 211 0.95 -6.72 -11.39
N PRO A 212 1.43 -7.67 -12.23
CA PRO A 212 0.60 -8.71 -12.77
C PRO A 212 0.00 -9.62 -11.69
N TYR A 213 -1.20 -10.14 -11.90
CA TYR A 213 -1.80 -11.12 -10.99
C TYR A 213 -1.07 -12.46 -10.98
N THR A 214 -0.26 -12.72 -11.99
CA THR A 214 0.56 -13.93 -12.11
C THR A 214 2.00 -13.55 -12.38
N GLY A 215 2.93 -14.11 -11.62
CA GLY A 215 4.36 -13.78 -11.72
C GLY A 215 4.86 -13.06 -10.48
N ILE A 216 6.13 -12.72 -10.53
CA ILE A 216 6.85 -12.04 -9.42
C ILE A 216 7.46 -10.71 -9.86
N ASP A 217 7.33 -10.37 -11.15
CA ASP A 217 7.93 -9.17 -11.73
C ASP A 217 6.93 -8.02 -11.73
N THR A 218 7.43 -6.81 -11.52
CA THR A 218 6.72 -5.58 -11.83
C THR A 218 7.05 -5.19 -13.27
N VAL A 219 6.04 -5.04 -14.12
CA VAL A 219 6.23 -4.59 -15.51
C VAL A 219 6.11 -3.07 -15.57
N VAL A 220 7.16 -2.43 -16.03
CA VAL A 220 7.21 -0.96 -16.15
C VAL A 220 7.19 -0.59 -17.62
N SER A 221 6.19 0.22 -18.01
CA SER A 221 6.01 0.68 -19.39
C SER A 221 6.00 2.20 -19.43
N LEU A 222 6.88 2.80 -20.23
CA LEU A 222 6.91 4.24 -20.50
C LEU A 222 6.30 4.53 -21.86
N PHE A 223 5.30 5.41 -21.90
CA PHE A 223 4.62 5.83 -23.11
C PHE A 223 4.87 7.32 -23.41
N ASP A 224 4.92 7.64 -24.71
CA ASP A 224 4.70 8.99 -25.21
C ASP A 224 3.21 9.17 -25.49
N VAL A 225 2.58 10.08 -24.75
CA VAL A 225 1.16 10.41 -24.86
C VAL A 225 0.94 11.80 -25.46
N SER A 226 1.92 12.34 -26.20
CA SER A 226 1.77 13.63 -26.91
C SER A 226 0.69 13.58 -27.98
N ASP A 227 0.41 12.42 -28.55
CA ASP A 227 -0.78 12.12 -29.33
C ASP A 227 -1.62 11.09 -28.57
N VAL A 228 -2.57 11.57 -27.79
CA VAL A 228 -3.46 10.74 -26.96
C VAL A 228 -4.34 9.77 -27.76
N SER A 229 -4.50 10.01 -29.06
CA SER A 229 -5.25 9.11 -29.95
C SER A 229 -4.39 7.94 -30.47
N SER A 230 -3.07 8.06 -30.36
CA SER A 230 -2.10 7.07 -30.82
C SER A 230 -0.86 7.06 -29.93
N PRO A 231 -1.02 6.72 -28.63
CA PRO A 231 0.10 6.69 -27.67
C PRO A 231 1.15 5.67 -28.11
N ALA A 232 2.42 6.03 -27.96
CA ALA A 232 3.54 5.20 -28.40
C ALA A 232 4.29 4.62 -27.19
N LEU A 233 4.44 3.30 -27.13
CA LEU A 233 5.32 2.65 -26.17
C LEU A 233 6.78 3.00 -26.51
N LEU A 234 7.47 3.64 -25.56
CA LEU A 234 8.88 4.00 -25.70
C LEU A 234 9.79 2.91 -25.14
N HIS A 235 9.42 2.36 -23.99
CA HIS A 235 10.22 1.37 -23.28
C HIS A 235 9.34 0.48 -22.42
N ARG A 236 9.70 -0.80 -22.32
CA ARG A 236 9.11 -1.74 -21.37
C ARG A 236 10.17 -2.62 -20.75
N SER A 237 10.13 -2.73 -19.41
CA SER A 237 11.04 -3.57 -18.64
C SER A 237 10.27 -4.40 -17.62
N HIS A 238 10.79 -5.58 -17.34
CA HIS A 238 10.33 -6.47 -16.28
C HIS A 238 11.34 -6.38 -15.14
N LEU A 239 10.91 -5.89 -13.99
CA LEU A 239 11.72 -5.70 -12.79
C LEU A 239 11.30 -6.74 -11.75
N GLU A 240 12.23 -7.57 -11.34
CA GLU A 240 11.93 -8.62 -10.38
C GLU A 240 11.67 -8.04 -8.99
N GLY A 241 10.48 -8.29 -8.48
CA GLY A 241 10.01 -7.84 -7.19
C GLY A 241 8.58 -7.31 -7.22
N HIS A 242 8.00 -7.27 -6.03
CA HIS A 242 6.69 -6.67 -5.79
C HIS A 242 6.83 -5.18 -5.58
N LEU A 243 6.01 -4.38 -6.25
CA LEU A 243 6.02 -2.93 -6.12
C LEU A 243 5.46 -2.52 -4.75
N ILE A 244 6.28 -1.79 -3.98
CA ILE A 244 5.88 -1.22 -2.68
C ILE A 244 5.41 0.21 -2.85
N ALA A 245 6.13 1.00 -3.66
CA ALA A 245 5.78 2.39 -3.91
C ALA A 245 6.38 2.89 -5.22
N ALA A 246 5.66 3.78 -5.90
CA ALA A 246 6.14 4.55 -7.03
C ALA A 246 6.10 6.05 -6.68
N ARG A 247 7.21 6.76 -6.90
CA ARG A 247 7.35 8.19 -6.60
C ARG A 247 8.06 8.88 -7.74
N ALA A 248 7.62 10.08 -8.13
CA ALA A 248 8.37 10.89 -9.07
C ALA A 248 8.72 12.26 -8.50
N VAL A 249 9.95 12.69 -8.74
CA VAL A 249 10.48 13.99 -8.38
C VAL A 249 11.31 14.49 -9.55
N ASP A 250 11.05 15.70 -10.02
CA ASP A 250 11.78 16.37 -11.10
C ASP A 250 11.94 15.52 -12.37
N GLY A 251 10.88 14.80 -12.78
CA GLY A 251 10.86 13.97 -13.99
C GLY A 251 11.61 12.66 -13.87
N THR A 252 11.97 12.24 -12.66
CA THR A 252 12.53 10.91 -12.40
C THR A 252 11.60 10.12 -11.52
N ALA A 253 11.08 9.01 -12.04
CA ALA A 253 10.33 8.04 -11.24
C ALA A 253 11.29 7.13 -10.47
N ARG A 254 10.91 6.79 -9.24
CA ARG A 254 11.62 5.85 -8.38
C ARG A 254 10.65 4.83 -7.85
N LEU A 255 10.88 3.60 -8.25
CA LEU A 255 10.08 2.45 -7.84
C LEU A 255 10.83 1.74 -6.72
N VAL A 256 10.18 1.58 -5.58
CA VAL A 256 10.68 0.73 -4.50
C VAL A 256 10.05 -0.64 -4.65
N LEU A 257 10.88 -1.65 -4.84
CA LEU A 257 10.47 -3.02 -5.05
C LEU A 257 11.07 -3.92 -3.97
N THR A 258 10.37 -5.00 -3.64
CA THR A 258 10.92 -6.06 -2.78
C THR A 258 10.88 -7.39 -3.52
N SER A 259 12.06 -7.98 -3.75
CA SER A 259 12.17 -9.28 -4.40
C SER A 259 11.68 -10.38 -3.46
N SER A 260 10.89 -11.32 -3.97
CA SER A 260 10.48 -12.51 -3.25
C SER A 260 11.43 -13.67 -3.57
N LEU A 261 11.71 -14.50 -2.57
CA LEU A 261 12.42 -15.76 -2.76
C LEU A 261 11.49 -16.92 -3.13
N ASP A 262 10.19 -16.64 -3.22
CA ASP A 262 9.21 -17.63 -3.56
C ASP A 262 9.50 -18.20 -4.95
N ASN A 263 9.62 -19.53 -5.00
CA ASN A 263 9.90 -20.31 -6.20
C ASN A 263 11.31 -20.15 -6.83
N ARG A 264 12.24 -19.38 -6.26
CA ARG A 264 13.62 -19.30 -6.76
C ARG A 264 14.46 -20.51 -6.34
N LEU A 265 14.33 -20.93 -5.09
CA LEU A 265 15.00 -22.11 -4.57
C LEU A 265 14.02 -23.29 -4.57
N PRO A 266 14.41 -24.46 -5.16
CA PRO A 266 13.52 -25.62 -5.31
C PRO A 266 13.39 -26.41 -4.00
N PHE A 267 12.86 -25.75 -2.96
CA PHE A 267 12.64 -26.38 -1.67
C PHE A 267 11.70 -27.58 -1.77
N VAL A 268 11.92 -28.57 -0.93
CA VAL A 268 11.08 -29.75 -0.81
C VAL A 268 10.27 -29.69 0.48
N HIS A 269 9.12 -30.36 0.49
CA HIS A 269 8.25 -30.46 1.65
C HIS A 269 8.19 -31.91 2.15
N PRO A 270 7.87 -32.15 3.44
CA PRO A 270 7.56 -33.48 3.94
C PRO A 270 6.50 -34.15 3.07
N ASP A 271 6.54 -35.45 3.00
CA ASP A 271 5.69 -36.33 2.15
C ASP A 271 5.94 -36.21 0.63
N GLN A 272 6.67 -35.21 0.17
CA GLN A 272 7.18 -35.22 -1.20
C GLN A 272 8.32 -36.25 -1.33
N PHE A 273 8.25 -37.08 -2.35
CA PHE A 273 9.27 -38.15 -2.60
C PHE A 273 9.53 -39.09 -1.42
N GLY A 274 8.57 -39.26 -0.49
CA GLY A 274 8.70 -40.07 0.70
C GLY A 274 9.68 -39.54 1.75
N LEU A 275 9.82 -38.23 1.84
CA LEU A 275 10.63 -37.54 2.83
C LEU A 275 9.85 -37.37 4.14
N ASP A 276 10.53 -37.55 5.27
CA ASP A 276 10.11 -37.05 6.57
C ASP A 276 10.64 -35.62 6.80
N GLU A 277 10.21 -34.98 7.89
CA GLU A 277 10.59 -33.60 8.21
C GLU A 277 12.11 -33.42 8.32
N ASP A 278 12.81 -34.35 8.98
CA ASP A 278 14.27 -34.27 9.16
C ASP A 278 15.00 -34.33 7.82
N ARG A 279 14.56 -35.23 6.94
CA ARG A 279 15.15 -35.34 5.60
C ARG A 279 14.78 -34.18 4.69
N ALA A 280 13.56 -33.68 4.78
CA ALA A 280 13.13 -32.48 4.04
C ALA A 280 13.94 -31.26 4.49
N LEU A 281 14.08 -31.03 5.80
CA LEU A 281 14.92 -29.99 6.36
C LEU A 281 16.39 -30.10 5.90
N GLN A 282 16.98 -31.28 5.97
CA GLN A 282 18.36 -31.46 5.51
C GLN A 282 18.48 -31.18 4.02
N ARG A 283 17.54 -31.63 3.20
CA ARG A 283 17.51 -31.36 1.77
C ARG A 283 17.41 -29.87 1.47
N ASN A 284 16.57 -29.15 2.20
CA ASN A 284 16.43 -27.70 2.06
C ASN A 284 17.71 -26.94 2.45
N LYS A 285 18.41 -27.38 3.49
CA LYS A 285 19.75 -26.86 3.82
C LYS A 285 20.78 -27.11 2.72
N ASP A 286 20.74 -28.31 2.10
CA ASP A 286 21.63 -28.63 0.99
C ASP A 286 21.34 -27.76 -0.25
N ILE A 287 20.07 -27.41 -0.49
CA ILE A 287 19.66 -26.49 -1.56
C ILE A 287 20.24 -25.10 -1.30
N ILE A 288 20.10 -24.56 -0.08
CA ILE A 288 20.68 -23.29 0.30
C ILE A 288 22.20 -23.31 0.11
N ALA A 289 22.90 -24.32 0.59
CA ALA A 289 24.36 -24.42 0.47
C ALA A 289 24.86 -24.54 -0.98
N GLN A 290 24.00 -24.91 -1.92
CA GLN A 290 24.31 -25.01 -3.35
C GLN A 290 23.83 -23.81 -4.16
N SER A 291 23.14 -22.85 -3.53
CA SER A 291 22.65 -21.64 -4.20
C SER A 291 23.79 -20.73 -4.65
N THR A 292 23.53 -19.90 -5.63
CA THR A 292 24.43 -18.91 -6.21
C THR A 292 23.93 -17.50 -5.90
N ALA A 293 24.69 -16.48 -6.17
CA ALA A 293 24.24 -15.10 -5.98
C ALA A 293 22.99 -14.77 -6.81
N ASP A 294 22.88 -15.36 -8.00
CA ASP A 294 21.72 -15.18 -8.91
C ASP A 294 20.41 -15.68 -8.32
N ASP A 295 20.46 -16.61 -7.36
CA ASP A 295 19.27 -17.12 -6.68
C ASP A 295 18.73 -16.15 -5.62
N TRP A 296 19.48 -15.10 -5.26
CA TRP A 296 19.16 -14.14 -4.19
C TRP A 296 18.99 -12.70 -4.68
N MET A 297 19.71 -12.32 -5.77
CA MET A 297 19.71 -10.96 -6.27
C MET A 297 18.50 -10.70 -7.19
N PRO A 298 17.85 -9.52 -7.10
CA PRO A 298 16.84 -9.13 -8.06
C PRO A 298 17.42 -8.96 -9.46
N ARG A 299 16.68 -9.31 -10.48
CA ARG A 299 17.06 -9.22 -11.88
C ARG A 299 16.03 -8.42 -12.67
N TRP A 300 16.40 -8.04 -13.87
CA TRP A 300 15.52 -7.34 -14.79
C TRP A 300 15.86 -7.68 -16.24
N PHE A 301 14.92 -7.44 -17.14
CA PHE A 301 15.11 -7.55 -18.58
C PHE A 301 14.13 -6.63 -19.32
N ASP A 302 14.51 -6.25 -20.53
CA ASP A 302 13.66 -5.47 -21.43
C ASP A 302 12.76 -6.35 -22.25
N GLU A 303 11.59 -5.82 -22.62
CA GLU A 303 10.69 -6.38 -23.62
C GLU A 303 10.65 -5.45 -24.84
N ALA A 304 11.05 -5.96 -26.00
CA ALA A 304 10.98 -5.22 -27.24
C ALA A 304 9.54 -5.09 -27.75
N GLY A 305 9.29 -4.11 -28.65
CA GLY A 305 7.95 -3.86 -29.19
C GLY A 305 7.35 -5.01 -29.99
N ASP A 306 8.14 -6.03 -30.36
CA ASP A 306 7.68 -7.27 -31.00
C ASP A 306 7.37 -8.40 -29.99
N GLY A 307 7.47 -8.11 -28.69
CA GLY A 307 7.25 -9.04 -27.58
C GLY A 307 8.42 -9.97 -27.31
N SER A 308 9.60 -9.76 -27.95
CA SER A 308 10.80 -10.52 -27.62
C SER A 308 11.46 -9.97 -26.35
N PHE A 309 11.95 -10.88 -25.50
CA PHE A 309 12.64 -10.53 -24.26
C PHE A 309 14.14 -10.37 -24.49
N GLY A 310 14.72 -9.34 -23.88
CA GLY A 310 16.15 -9.09 -23.80
C GLY A 310 16.90 -10.10 -22.94
N GLU A 311 18.19 -9.88 -22.79
CA GLU A 311 19.02 -10.67 -21.90
C GLU A 311 18.72 -10.27 -20.44
N MET A 312 18.60 -11.27 -19.56
CA MET A 312 18.37 -11.04 -18.13
C MET A 312 19.66 -10.53 -17.48
N SER A 313 19.56 -9.42 -16.77
CA SER A 313 20.66 -8.73 -16.10
C SER A 313 20.39 -8.59 -14.60
N ASP A 314 21.44 -8.46 -13.82
CA ASP A 314 21.32 -8.13 -12.40
C ASP A 314 20.79 -6.69 -12.26
N ALA A 315 19.82 -6.50 -11.37
CA ALA A 315 19.25 -5.18 -11.09
C ALA A 315 20.21 -4.25 -10.34
N LEU A 316 21.12 -4.83 -9.58
CA LEU A 316 22.05 -4.14 -8.71
C LEU A 316 23.42 -4.83 -8.71
N ASP A 317 24.49 -4.04 -8.63
CA ASP A 317 25.77 -4.58 -8.18
C ASP A 317 25.66 -5.07 -6.73
N CYS A 318 26.29 -6.19 -6.37
CA CYS A 318 26.28 -6.69 -5.00
C CYS A 318 26.86 -5.66 -4.00
N SER A 319 27.77 -4.79 -4.46
CA SER A 319 28.32 -3.70 -3.65
C SER A 319 27.34 -2.55 -3.40
N ALA A 320 26.24 -2.48 -4.14
CA ALA A 320 25.14 -1.55 -3.91
C ALA A 320 24.07 -2.12 -2.95
N VAL A 321 24.24 -3.37 -2.52
CA VAL A 321 23.34 -4.03 -1.57
C VAL A 321 23.95 -4.04 -0.17
N ALA A 322 23.13 -3.78 0.83
CA ALA A 322 23.53 -3.78 2.23
C ALA A 322 22.68 -4.74 3.06
N ALA A 323 23.29 -5.30 4.11
CA ALA A 323 22.57 -6.00 5.16
C ALA A 323 22.34 -5.07 6.36
N PRO A 324 21.12 -5.00 6.93
CA PRO A 324 20.89 -4.30 8.18
C PRO A 324 21.56 -5.03 9.35
N SER A 325 21.88 -4.28 10.42
CA SER A 325 22.47 -4.86 11.63
C SER A 325 21.51 -5.78 12.39
N VAL A 326 20.21 -5.58 12.19
CA VAL A 326 19.13 -6.45 12.69
C VAL A 326 18.48 -7.07 11.45
N PHE A 327 18.31 -8.39 11.47
CA PHE A 327 17.78 -9.12 10.32
C PHE A 327 16.33 -8.69 10.00
N GLY A 328 16.10 -8.18 8.78
CA GLY A 328 14.82 -7.65 8.31
C GLY A 328 14.10 -8.53 7.29
N GLY A 329 14.65 -9.72 6.97
CA GLY A 329 14.11 -10.62 5.96
C GLY A 329 15.17 -11.12 5.00
N LEU A 330 14.81 -12.01 4.08
CA LEU A 330 15.69 -12.56 3.04
C LEU A 330 15.39 -11.99 1.64
N GLY A 331 14.32 -11.22 1.48
CA GLY A 331 14.10 -10.46 0.26
C GLY A 331 15.13 -9.33 0.12
N VAL A 332 15.25 -8.79 -1.07
CA VAL A 332 16.02 -7.56 -1.32
C VAL A 332 15.02 -6.47 -1.70
N SER A 333 14.86 -5.49 -0.80
CA SER A 333 14.15 -4.25 -1.11
C SER A 333 15.10 -3.32 -1.84
N TRP A 334 14.71 -2.80 -3.02
CA TRP A 334 15.60 -2.04 -3.86
C TRP A 334 14.89 -0.90 -4.60
N ILE A 335 15.67 0.07 -5.04
CA ILE A 335 15.17 1.27 -5.72
C ILE A 335 15.59 1.21 -7.18
N ALA A 336 14.60 1.19 -8.09
CA ALA A 336 14.76 1.39 -9.51
C ALA A 336 14.44 2.85 -9.86
N SER A 337 15.37 3.56 -10.47
CA SER A 337 15.20 4.93 -10.95
C SER A 337 14.99 4.94 -12.45
N ILE A 338 14.02 5.72 -12.95
CA ILE A 338 13.64 5.80 -14.35
C ILE A 338 13.51 7.27 -14.73
N ASP A 339 14.32 7.72 -15.69
CA ASP A 339 14.19 9.05 -16.28
C ASP A 339 13.00 9.08 -17.25
N LEU A 340 11.91 9.75 -16.86
CA LEU A 340 10.68 9.87 -17.64
C LEU A 340 10.88 10.64 -18.95
N ARG A 341 11.85 11.56 -18.97
CA ARG A 341 12.18 12.40 -20.13
C ARG A 341 13.26 11.78 -21.02
N GLY A 342 13.89 10.72 -20.54
CA GLY A 342 14.94 9.98 -21.22
C GLY A 342 14.46 8.75 -21.97
N THR A 343 15.26 7.69 -21.91
CA THR A 343 14.99 6.43 -22.59
C THR A 343 13.95 5.56 -21.87
N GLY A 344 13.70 5.81 -20.59
CA GLY A 344 12.83 4.99 -19.75
C GLY A 344 13.49 3.71 -19.22
N ALA A 345 14.77 3.47 -19.54
CA ALA A 345 15.49 2.32 -19.02
C ALA A 345 15.70 2.46 -17.50
N PRO A 346 15.41 1.42 -16.71
CA PRO A 346 15.59 1.46 -15.27
C PRO A 346 17.07 1.39 -14.88
N VAL A 347 17.42 2.08 -13.79
CA VAL A 347 18.73 1.99 -13.17
C VAL A 347 18.56 1.61 -11.70
N GLY A 348 19.01 0.43 -11.33
CA GLY A 348 19.06 0.01 -9.93
C GLY A 348 20.12 0.82 -9.18
N SER A 349 19.76 1.43 -8.07
CA SER A 349 20.64 2.38 -7.38
C SER A 349 21.07 1.93 -6.00
N ALA A 350 20.21 1.31 -5.23
CA ALA A 350 20.49 0.85 -3.88
C ALA A 350 19.58 -0.30 -3.48
N GLY A 351 20.07 -1.23 -2.67
CA GLY A 351 19.29 -2.36 -2.16
C GLY A 351 19.61 -2.68 -0.70
N ILE A 352 18.63 -3.21 -0.01
CA ILE A 352 18.74 -3.68 1.37
C ILE A 352 18.22 -5.11 1.45
N VAL A 353 18.95 -6.00 2.10
CA VAL A 353 18.45 -7.34 2.43
C VAL A 353 17.42 -7.21 3.55
N SER A 354 16.19 -6.96 3.18
CA SER A 354 15.04 -6.82 4.07
C SER A 354 13.73 -6.89 3.28
N ASN A 355 12.63 -7.05 3.99
CA ASN A 355 11.28 -6.91 3.44
C ASN A 355 10.70 -5.57 3.92
N SER A 356 11.00 -4.49 3.19
CA SER A 356 10.41 -3.18 3.48
C SER A 356 8.93 -3.16 3.12
N ASP A 357 8.12 -2.52 3.96
CA ASP A 357 6.66 -2.46 3.82
C ASP A 357 6.12 -1.02 3.78
N THR A 358 6.87 -0.06 4.28
CA THR A 358 6.45 1.35 4.32
C THR A 358 7.54 2.23 3.71
N VAL A 359 7.13 3.07 2.77
CA VAL A 359 8.01 4.02 2.07
C VAL A 359 7.44 5.43 2.22
N TYR A 360 8.28 6.35 2.63
CA TYR A 360 8.02 7.79 2.60
C TYR A 360 9.03 8.45 1.66
N ALA A 361 8.60 9.45 0.90
CA ALA A 361 9.47 10.25 0.06
C ALA A 361 9.24 11.75 0.28
N SER A 362 10.31 12.50 0.33
CA SER A 362 10.36 13.95 0.22
C SER A 362 10.95 14.37 -1.13
N SER A 363 11.03 15.65 -1.40
CA SER A 363 11.74 16.16 -2.59
C SER A 363 13.25 15.88 -2.58
N THR A 364 13.82 15.48 -1.44
CA THR A 364 15.26 15.30 -1.22
C THR A 364 15.65 13.87 -0.86
N GLY A 365 14.72 13.05 -0.37
CA GLY A 365 15.04 11.71 0.12
C GLY A 365 13.91 10.71 0.00
N ILE A 366 14.30 9.42 0.02
CA ILE A 366 13.41 8.27 0.20
C ILE A 366 13.77 7.59 1.51
N TYR A 367 12.75 7.27 2.29
CA TYR A 367 12.88 6.58 3.56
C TYR A 367 12.16 5.25 3.49
N MET A 368 12.90 4.16 3.67
CA MET A 368 12.37 2.80 3.69
C MET A 368 12.30 2.31 5.12
N ALA A 369 11.11 1.94 5.57
CA ALA A 369 10.90 1.40 6.92
C ALA A 369 10.72 -0.12 6.86
N THR A 370 11.24 -0.80 7.87
CA THR A 370 11.27 -2.26 7.97
C THR A 370 11.05 -2.70 9.41
N LEU A 371 10.30 -3.77 9.61
CA LEU A 371 10.19 -4.44 10.90
C LEU A 371 11.19 -5.60 10.99
N PRO A 372 11.85 -5.83 12.14
CA PRO A 372 12.73 -6.98 12.31
C PRO A 372 11.99 -8.30 12.12
N TRP A 373 12.55 -9.20 11.30
CA TRP A 373 11.96 -10.50 11.00
C TRP A 373 11.78 -11.40 12.23
N ASP A 374 12.77 -11.42 13.13
CA ASP A 374 12.79 -12.26 14.34
C ASP A 374 11.66 -11.91 15.32
N TRP A 375 10.93 -10.86 15.04
CA TRP A 375 9.71 -10.48 15.76
C TRP A 375 8.58 -11.46 15.52
N TYR A 376 8.36 -11.79 14.26
CA TYR A 376 7.28 -12.67 13.84
C TYR A 376 7.65 -14.16 13.96
N GLN A 377 8.95 -14.47 13.84
CA GLN A 377 9.47 -15.84 13.85
C GLN A 377 10.81 -15.92 14.62
N PRO A 378 10.77 -15.88 15.97
CA PRO A 378 11.99 -15.99 16.77
C PRO A 378 12.68 -17.33 16.54
N LEU A 379 13.98 -17.30 16.22
CA LEU A 379 14.80 -18.49 15.93
C LEU A 379 14.89 -19.48 17.10
N ASP A 380 14.71 -19.00 18.33
CA ASP A 380 14.80 -19.79 19.56
C ASP A 380 13.42 -20.22 20.10
N GLY A 381 12.34 -19.90 19.38
CA GLY A 381 10.97 -20.18 19.81
C GLY A 381 10.54 -19.37 21.04
N VAL A 382 11.37 -18.42 21.51
CA VAL A 382 11.06 -17.56 22.64
C VAL A 382 10.50 -16.25 22.10
N ALA A 383 9.20 -16.01 22.31
CA ALA A 383 8.59 -14.73 21.96
C ALA A 383 9.38 -13.59 22.65
N ARG A 384 9.92 -12.67 21.84
CA ARG A 384 10.62 -11.52 22.40
C ARG A 384 9.62 -10.58 23.05
N PRO A 385 10.00 -9.90 24.15
CA PRO A 385 9.14 -8.91 24.77
C PRO A 385 8.77 -7.84 23.73
N VAL A 386 7.51 -7.50 23.62
CA VAL A 386 6.95 -6.52 22.69
C VAL A 386 7.51 -5.09 22.91
N GLU A 387 7.97 -4.82 24.12
CA GLU A 387 8.68 -3.59 24.49
C GLU A 387 9.99 -3.38 23.70
N GLN A 388 10.42 -4.40 22.95
CA GLN A 388 11.61 -4.36 22.09
C GLN A 388 11.25 -4.24 20.60
N MET A 389 9.96 -4.14 20.25
CA MET A 389 9.57 -3.88 18.86
C MET A 389 10.09 -2.52 18.45
N ALA A 390 10.79 -2.48 17.35
CA ALA A 390 11.31 -1.26 16.77
C ALA A 390 11.16 -1.27 15.26
N THR A 391 10.92 -0.09 14.69
CA THR A 391 10.98 0.12 13.26
C THR A 391 12.38 0.57 12.87
N LEU A 392 12.98 -0.11 11.91
CA LEU A 392 14.23 0.29 11.27
C LEU A 392 13.90 1.23 10.12
N ILE A 393 14.59 2.37 10.04
CA ILE A 393 14.39 3.37 8.98
C ILE A 393 15.72 3.59 8.28
N HIS A 394 15.69 3.55 6.95
CA HIS A 394 16.84 3.72 6.06
C HIS A 394 16.57 4.89 5.12
N GLU A 395 17.45 5.89 5.18
CA GLU A 395 17.39 7.11 4.39
C GLU A 395 18.28 6.99 3.16
N PHE A 396 17.73 7.39 2.01
CA PHE A 396 18.43 7.51 0.73
C PHE A 396 18.21 8.92 0.17
N SER A 397 19.26 9.64 -0.15
CA SER A 397 19.17 10.92 -0.83
C SER A 397 18.88 10.74 -2.32
N LEU A 398 18.16 11.68 -2.91
CA LEU A 398 17.89 11.75 -4.33
C LEU A 398 19.02 12.54 -5.01
N GLY A 399 19.83 11.85 -5.82
CA GLY A 399 20.94 12.47 -6.55
C GLY A 399 20.47 13.22 -7.80
N GLU A 400 21.26 14.22 -8.23
CA GLU A 400 21.00 15.01 -9.46
C GLU A 400 20.96 14.14 -10.74
N ASN A 401 21.59 12.97 -10.71
CA ASN A 401 21.57 11.99 -11.81
C ASN A 401 20.37 11.03 -11.75
N GLY A 402 19.41 11.30 -10.87
CA GLY A 402 18.22 10.48 -10.69
C GLY A 402 18.39 9.27 -9.78
N THR A 403 19.63 8.83 -9.48
CA THR A 403 19.86 7.66 -8.62
C THR A 403 19.69 7.98 -7.14
N ALA A 404 19.27 6.97 -6.35
CA ALA A 404 19.22 7.07 -4.91
C ALA A 404 20.56 6.63 -4.29
N SER A 405 21.01 7.32 -3.25
CA SER A 405 22.25 7.00 -2.53
C SER A 405 22.00 6.92 -1.04
N TYR A 406 22.50 5.87 -0.40
CA TYR A 406 22.38 5.68 1.03
C TYR A 406 22.97 6.84 1.83
N VAL A 407 22.21 7.33 2.82
CA VAL A 407 22.63 8.40 3.74
C VAL A 407 22.84 7.84 5.14
N ALA A 408 21.79 7.39 5.78
CA ALA A 408 21.83 7.00 7.19
C ALA A 408 20.73 5.98 7.53
N SER A 409 20.89 5.33 8.67
CA SER A 409 19.85 4.45 9.22
C SER A 409 19.67 4.68 10.71
N GLY A 410 18.43 4.48 11.16
CA GLY A 410 18.05 4.60 12.56
C GLY A 410 17.06 3.52 12.97
N GLU A 411 16.75 3.55 14.26
CA GLU A 411 15.76 2.66 14.87
C GLU A 411 14.90 3.48 15.82
N VAL A 412 13.60 3.28 15.71
CA VAL A 412 12.63 3.90 16.61
C VAL A 412 11.78 2.83 17.27
N PRO A 413 11.54 2.90 18.59
CA PRO A 413 10.62 1.98 19.26
C PRO A 413 9.20 2.07 18.70
N GLY A 414 8.54 0.93 18.51
CA GLY A 414 7.16 0.82 18.04
C GLY A 414 7.02 0.65 16.52
N GLN A 415 5.78 0.71 16.07
CA GLN A 415 5.38 0.55 14.65
C GLN A 415 4.85 1.87 14.10
N LEU A 416 5.08 2.10 12.82
CA LEU A 416 4.42 3.14 12.04
C LEU A 416 2.97 2.74 11.75
N LEU A 417 2.09 3.72 11.60
CA LEU A 417 0.75 3.48 11.05
C LEU A 417 0.82 3.28 9.52
N ASN A 418 1.45 4.24 8.84
CA ASN A 418 1.61 4.31 7.39
C ASN A 418 2.66 5.37 7.05
N GLN A 419 2.77 5.76 5.77
CA GLN A 419 3.71 6.80 5.31
C GLN A 419 3.54 8.15 6.01
N PHE A 420 2.33 8.57 6.39
CA PHE A 420 2.08 9.84 7.11
C PHE A 420 2.69 9.85 8.50
N SER A 421 3.09 8.70 9.03
CA SER A 421 3.86 8.61 10.28
C SER A 421 5.27 9.16 10.14
N MET A 422 5.73 9.46 8.93
CA MET A 422 7.03 10.04 8.61
C MET A 422 6.87 11.36 7.87
N SER A 423 7.77 12.31 8.13
CA SER A 423 7.87 13.56 7.37
C SER A 423 9.24 14.19 7.56
N GLU A 424 9.88 14.59 6.48
CA GLU A 424 11.12 15.36 6.51
C GLU A 424 10.82 16.86 6.61
N TYR A 425 11.55 17.55 7.47
CA TYR A 425 11.48 19.00 7.58
C TYR A 425 12.83 19.60 7.93
N ASN A 426 13.37 20.44 7.06
CA ASN A 426 14.68 21.06 7.21
C ASN A 426 15.83 20.05 7.42
N GLY A 427 15.75 18.88 6.80
CA GLY A 427 16.75 17.80 6.92
C GLY A 427 16.63 16.95 8.19
N ASP A 428 15.59 17.12 8.97
CA ASP A 428 15.25 16.26 10.10
C ASP A 428 14.05 15.38 9.75
N LEU A 429 14.11 14.09 10.06
CA LEU A 429 12.99 13.16 9.92
C LEU A 429 12.15 13.12 11.19
N ARG A 430 10.88 13.45 11.09
CA ARG A 430 9.88 13.33 12.15
C ARG A 430 9.17 11.99 12.02
N VAL A 431 9.03 11.25 13.12
CA VAL A 431 8.49 9.89 13.10
C VAL A 431 7.51 9.69 14.25
N ALA A 432 6.28 9.29 13.93
CA ALA A 432 5.26 8.93 14.91
C ALA A 432 5.11 7.40 14.98
N THR A 433 5.18 6.82 16.18
CA THR A 433 5.07 5.37 16.37
C THR A 433 4.18 5.01 17.55
N THR A 434 3.53 3.84 17.48
CA THR A 434 2.85 3.20 18.61
C THR A 434 3.66 1.99 19.08
N THR A 435 3.95 1.94 20.36
CA THR A 435 4.50 0.77 21.05
C THR A 435 3.37 0.03 21.75
N VAL A 436 3.19 -1.26 21.46
CA VAL A 436 2.15 -2.09 22.08
C VAL A 436 2.80 -3.13 22.97
N ASN A 437 2.39 -3.22 24.22
CA ASN A 437 2.82 -4.25 25.16
C ASN A 437 1.72 -5.33 25.28
N TRP A 438 1.97 -6.50 24.71
CA TRP A 438 1.05 -7.64 24.67
C TRP A 438 1.01 -8.48 25.98
N THR A 439 1.49 -7.93 27.08
CA THR A 439 1.32 -8.59 28.39
C THR A 439 -0.16 -8.76 28.72
N SER A 440 -0.46 -9.48 29.82
CA SER A 440 -1.83 -9.74 30.26
C SER A 440 -2.71 -8.49 30.46
N GLN A 441 -2.14 -7.28 30.41
CA GLN A 441 -2.85 -6.01 30.52
C GLN A 441 -2.95 -5.21 29.19
N GLN A 442 -2.32 -5.69 28.12
CA GLN A 442 -2.28 -5.06 26.81
C GLN A 442 -2.27 -3.53 26.88
N THR A 443 -1.10 -2.97 27.12
CA THR A 443 -0.90 -1.52 27.18
C THR A 443 -0.23 -1.01 25.94
N SER A 444 -0.59 0.18 25.47
CA SER A 444 0.04 0.87 24.36
C SER A 444 0.34 2.32 24.71
N THR A 445 1.33 2.87 24.03
CA THR A 445 1.68 4.30 24.10
C THR A 445 2.29 4.74 22.80
N SER A 446 2.05 5.98 22.43
CA SER A 446 2.56 6.56 21.20
C SER A 446 3.54 7.70 21.49
N ALA A 447 4.42 7.96 20.53
CA ALA A 447 5.41 9.02 20.62
C ALA A 447 5.72 9.60 19.23
N VAL A 448 6.11 10.88 19.22
CA VAL A 448 6.73 11.53 18.08
C VAL A 448 8.20 11.77 18.39
N ARG A 449 9.06 11.34 17.47
CA ARG A 449 10.52 11.47 17.53
C ARG A 449 11.03 12.29 16.37
N VAL A 450 12.11 13.01 16.61
CA VAL A 450 12.84 13.74 15.58
C VAL A 450 14.21 13.11 15.45
N LEU A 451 14.55 12.69 14.23
CA LEU A 451 15.82 12.06 13.90
C LEU A 451 16.62 12.97 12.96
N ARG A 452 17.93 12.99 13.13
CA ARG A 452 18.87 13.72 12.28
C ARG A 452 20.01 12.80 11.86
N ALA A 453 20.42 12.87 10.58
CA ALA A 453 21.59 12.17 10.10
C ALA A 453 22.86 12.75 10.73
N ASP A 454 23.67 11.88 11.35
CA ASP A 454 25.02 12.18 11.83
C ASP A 454 25.95 11.07 11.33
N GLY A 455 26.67 11.36 10.26
CA GLY A 455 27.37 10.34 9.48
C GLY A 455 26.34 9.37 8.87
N THR A 456 26.44 8.09 9.17
CA THR A 456 25.54 7.04 8.68
C THR A 456 24.50 6.61 9.70
N GLU A 457 24.29 7.39 10.76
CA GLU A 457 23.30 7.10 11.79
C GLU A 457 22.20 8.18 11.83
N LEU A 458 20.93 7.76 11.75
CA LEU A 458 19.79 8.62 12.08
C LEU A 458 19.66 8.65 13.61
N LYS A 459 20.14 9.73 14.22
CA LYS A 459 20.13 9.92 15.67
C LYS A 459 18.86 10.61 16.12
N GLN A 460 18.22 10.09 17.15
CA GLN A 460 17.15 10.82 17.84
C GLN A 460 17.74 12.06 18.51
N ILE A 461 17.24 13.24 18.11
CA ILE A 461 17.62 14.53 18.67
C ILE A 461 16.55 15.12 19.60
N GLY A 462 15.29 14.70 19.43
CA GLY A 462 14.17 15.13 20.26
C GLY A 462 13.05 14.10 20.28
N MET A 463 12.17 14.21 21.29
CA MET A 463 11.03 13.30 21.44
C MET A 463 9.96 13.93 22.34
N VAL A 464 8.69 13.68 22.00
CA VAL A 464 7.54 13.79 22.88
C VAL A 464 6.85 12.43 22.95
N ASP A 465 6.59 11.94 24.16
CA ASP A 465 6.00 10.63 24.41
C ASP A 465 4.73 10.71 25.27
N GLY A 466 4.17 9.55 25.60
CA GLY A 466 2.98 9.47 26.46
C GLY A 466 1.69 9.85 25.77
N LEU A 467 1.67 9.89 24.44
CA LEU A 467 0.46 10.15 23.65
C LEU A 467 -0.42 8.89 23.67
N GLY A 468 -1.72 9.04 23.98
CA GLY A 468 -2.70 7.98 23.89
C GLY A 468 -2.38 6.74 24.74
N ASN A 469 -2.37 6.90 26.09
CA ASN A 469 -2.16 5.75 26.99
C ASN A 469 -3.24 4.69 26.81
N ASN A 470 -2.85 3.48 26.43
CA ASN A 470 -3.71 2.35 26.03
C ASN A 470 -4.52 2.61 24.73
N GLU A 471 -4.03 3.48 23.90
CA GLU A 471 -4.56 3.83 22.59
C GLU A 471 -3.51 3.55 21.51
N GLN A 472 -3.93 3.53 20.25
CA GLN A 472 -3.04 3.42 19.10
C GLN A 472 -3.22 4.64 18.20
N ILE A 473 -2.21 4.96 17.41
CA ILE A 473 -2.29 6.00 16.40
C ILE A 473 -3.26 5.56 15.29
N TYR A 474 -4.18 6.44 14.91
CA TYR A 474 -5.13 6.27 13.81
C TYR A 474 -4.92 7.28 12.68
N ALA A 475 -4.36 8.45 12.98
CA ALA A 475 -3.90 9.40 11.96
C ALA A 475 -2.69 10.18 12.44
N VAL A 476 -1.85 10.58 11.49
CA VAL A 476 -0.74 11.50 11.69
C VAL A 476 -0.74 12.51 10.54
N ARG A 477 -0.47 13.77 10.84
CA ARG A 477 -0.13 14.78 9.84
C ARG A 477 0.90 15.75 10.38
N PHE A 478 1.96 15.98 9.62
CA PHE A 478 2.96 16.99 9.92
C PHE A 478 2.79 18.16 8.96
N LEU A 479 2.74 19.39 9.48
CA LEU A 479 2.56 20.62 8.70
C LEU A 479 3.51 21.68 9.22
N GLY A 480 4.51 22.06 8.44
CA GLY A 480 5.52 23.03 8.87
C GLY A 480 6.15 22.62 10.22
N THR A 481 6.02 23.46 11.24
CA THR A 481 6.54 23.21 12.59
C THR A 481 5.55 22.54 13.54
N GLN A 482 4.41 22.06 13.02
CA GLN A 482 3.39 21.40 13.83
C GLN A 482 3.25 19.92 13.47
N GLY A 483 2.96 19.10 14.48
CA GLY A 483 2.53 17.71 14.32
C GLY A 483 1.13 17.51 14.88
N TYR A 484 0.31 16.75 14.17
CA TYR A 484 -1.04 16.36 14.58
C TYR A 484 -1.09 14.85 14.66
N VAL A 485 -1.50 14.33 15.83
CA VAL A 485 -1.60 12.89 16.07
C VAL A 485 -2.96 12.59 16.66
N VAL A 486 -3.67 11.68 16.01
CA VAL A 486 -4.94 11.14 16.51
C VAL A 486 -4.67 9.76 17.06
N THR A 487 -5.06 9.53 18.32
CA THR A 487 -5.05 8.18 18.90
C THR A 487 -6.47 7.78 19.27
N PHE A 488 -6.79 6.50 19.28
CA PHE A 488 -8.14 6.03 19.57
C PHE A 488 -8.17 4.71 20.32
N ARG A 489 -9.15 4.60 21.21
CA ARG A 489 -9.65 3.36 21.80
C ARG A 489 -11.17 3.41 22.00
N GLN A 490 -11.73 4.49 22.51
CA GLN A 490 -13.15 4.76 22.73
C GLN A 490 -13.48 6.24 22.60
N THR A 491 -12.50 7.11 22.82
CA THR A 491 -12.58 8.57 22.69
C THR A 491 -11.31 8.98 21.99
N ASP A 492 -11.41 9.90 21.05
CA ASP A 492 -10.32 10.37 20.22
C ASP A 492 -9.69 11.65 20.82
N PRO A 493 -8.46 11.63 21.33
CA PRO A 493 -7.69 12.85 21.47
C PRO A 493 -6.94 13.19 20.17
N LEU A 494 -7.24 14.36 19.61
CA LEU A 494 -6.36 15.03 18.66
C LEU A 494 -5.27 15.76 19.47
N TYR A 495 -4.04 15.32 19.33
CA TYR A 495 -2.86 15.97 19.93
C TYR A 495 -2.25 16.95 18.94
N VAL A 496 -1.87 18.14 19.44
CA VAL A 496 -1.11 19.16 18.71
C VAL A 496 0.28 19.26 19.32
N ILE A 497 1.31 19.07 18.49
CA ILE A 497 2.70 18.98 18.92
C ILE A 497 3.48 20.10 18.26
N ASP A 498 4.18 20.93 19.06
CA ASP A 498 5.13 21.92 18.55
C ASP A 498 6.49 21.25 18.29
N LEU A 499 6.93 21.31 17.04
CA LEU A 499 8.18 20.80 16.52
C LEU A 499 9.11 21.92 16.05
N SER A 500 8.85 23.17 16.45
CA SER A 500 9.65 24.34 16.07
C SER A 500 11.09 24.27 16.58
N ASP A 501 11.29 23.68 17.78
CA ASP A 501 12.60 23.21 18.25
C ASP A 501 12.66 21.67 18.09
N PRO A 502 13.34 21.18 17.05
CA PRO A 502 13.40 19.74 16.80
C PRO A 502 14.13 18.95 17.92
N THR A 503 14.88 19.64 18.79
CA THR A 503 15.57 19.01 19.92
C THR A 503 14.74 18.94 21.19
N ALA A 504 13.63 19.68 21.24
CA ALA A 504 12.73 19.78 22.38
C ALA A 504 11.25 19.85 21.94
N PRO A 505 10.74 18.85 21.20
CA PRO A 505 9.33 18.85 20.81
C PRO A 505 8.42 18.80 22.03
N THR A 506 7.30 19.53 21.98
CA THR A 506 6.38 19.63 23.11
C THR A 506 4.93 19.40 22.71
N LEU A 507 4.17 18.71 23.58
CA LEU A 507 2.72 18.63 23.46
C LEU A 507 2.12 19.98 23.83
N THR A 508 1.47 20.66 22.86
CA THR A 508 0.92 22.00 23.04
C THR A 508 -0.55 21.96 23.39
N GLY A 509 -1.32 21.07 22.77
CA GLY A 509 -2.76 20.97 22.97
C GLY A 509 -3.29 19.55 22.80
N GLU A 510 -4.47 19.33 23.39
CA GLU A 510 -5.21 18.07 23.31
C GLU A 510 -6.70 18.40 23.19
N LEU A 511 -7.39 17.78 22.21
CA LEU A 511 -8.83 17.88 22.04
C LEU A 511 -9.46 16.49 22.07
N LYS A 512 -10.31 16.23 23.07
CA LYS A 512 -11.01 14.94 23.21
C LYS A 512 -12.42 15.01 22.64
N ILE A 513 -12.70 14.15 21.68
CA ILE A 513 -13.99 14.07 20.98
C ILE A 513 -14.44 12.61 20.83
N PRO A 514 -15.74 12.32 20.70
CA PRO A 514 -16.22 11.00 20.28
C PRO A 514 -15.88 10.72 18.83
N GLY A 515 -15.62 9.46 18.48
CA GLY A 515 -15.20 9.03 17.15
C GLY A 515 -13.69 9.15 16.94
N TYR A 516 -13.22 8.97 15.73
CA TYR A 516 -11.82 9.17 15.36
C TYR A 516 -11.66 9.65 13.93
N SER A 517 -10.57 10.37 13.66
CA SER A 517 -10.12 10.67 12.31
C SER A 517 -9.05 9.65 11.91
N ALA A 518 -9.22 9.01 10.77
CA ALA A 518 -8.26 8.10 10.17
C ALA A 518 -7.35 8.80 9.16
N TYR A 519 -7.82 9.91 8.59
CA TYR A 519 -7.06 10.77 7.69
C TYR A 519 -7.24 12.25 8.08
N LEU A 520 -6.17 13.03 7.98
CA LEU A 520 -6.13 14.46 8.28
C LEU A 520 -5.66 15.26 7.06
N HIS A 521 -6.46 16.23 6.61
CA HIS A 521 -6.15 17.08 5.46
C HIS A 521 -6.13 18.57 5.84
N PRO A 522 -5.07 19.32 5.50
CA PRO A 522 -5.05 20.77 5.70
C PRO A 522 -5.98 21.46 4.70
N VAL A 523 -6.88 22.31 5.19
CA VAL A 523 -7.82 23.07 4.34
C VAL A 523 -7.56 24.57 4.35
N GLY A 524 -6.34 24.95 4.75
CA GLY A 524 -5.89 26.36 4.81
C GLY A 524 -6.22 27.04 6.14
N ASP A 525 -5.62 28.23 6.34
CA ASP A 525 -5.88 29.15 7.46
C ASP A 525 -5.97 28.51 8.85
N GLY A 526 -5.02 27.60 9.19
CA GLY A 526 -5.03 26.90 10.48
C GLY A 526 -6.23 26.00 10.70
N LEU A 527 -6.87 25.55 9.63
CA LEU A 527 -7.97 24.58 9.64
C LEU A 527 -7.48 23.22 9.18
N LEU A 528 -7.94 22.18 9.89
CA LEU A 528 -7.64 20.80 9.60
C LEU A 528 -8.94 20.00 9.44
N LEU A 529 -9.09 19.28 8.35
CA LEU A 529 -10.22 18.41 8.10
C LEU A 529 -9.86 16.96 8.43
N GLY A 530 -10.66 16.33 9.29
CA GLY A 530 -10.55 14.90 9.59
C GLY A 530 -11.61 14.11 8.83
N VAL A 531 -11.19 13.01 8.22
CA VAL A 531 -12.06 11.96 7.67
C VAL A 531 -11.92 10.74 8.57
N GLY A 532 -13.01 10.18 9.04
CA GLY A 532 -12.96 9.02 9.93
C GLY A 532 -14.33 8.58 10.37
N GLN A 533 -14.43 7.95 11.53
CA GLN A 533 -15.67 7.34 12.01
C GLN A 533 -16.26 8.12 13.18
N ASP A 534 -17.56 8.36 13.13
CA ASP A 534 -18.32 8.76 14.31
C ASP A 534 -18.47 7.59 15.28
N ALA A 535 -18.55 7.88 16.57
CA ALA A 535 -18.78 6.87 17.57
C ALA A 535 -19.78 7.36 18.63
N SER A 536 -20.60 6.41 19.09
CA SER A 536 -21.47 6.63 20.26
C SER A 536 -20.63 6.82 21.54
N GLN A 537 -21.25 7.34 22.59
CA GLN A 537 -20.61 7.50 23.89
C GLN A 537 -20.07 6.18 24.48
N ASP A 538 -20.58 5.04 24.03
CA ASP A 538 -20.13 3.71 24.43
C ASP A 538 -19.01 3.16 23.52
N GLY A 539 -18.53 3.95 22.56
CA GLY A 539 -17.45 3.61 21.62
C GLY A 539 -17.87 2.79 20.40
N GLY A 540 -19.19 2.60 20.18
CA GLY A 540 -19.70 1.91 18.99
C GLY A 540 -19.61 2.81 17.76
N VAL A 541 -18.95 2.33 16.70
CA VAL A 541 -18.77 3.03 15.42
C VAL A 541 -20.14 3.23 14.74
N GLN A 542 -20.39 4.43 14.21
CA GLN A 542 -21.67 4.85 13.61
C GLN A 542 -21.59 5.17 12.11
N GLY A 543 -20.39 5.14 11.55
CA GLY A 543 -20.14 5.40 10.13
C GLY A 543 -19.26 6.62 9.89
N THR A 544 -18.90 6.82 8.62
CA THR A 544 -17.99 7.89 8.18
C THR A 544 -18.51 9.26 8.58
N GLN A 545 -17.61 10.09 9.13
CA GLN A 545 -17.84 11.48 9.52
C GLN A 545 -16.70 12.36 9.01
N LEU A 546 -17.04 13.57 8.56
CA LEU A 546 -16.09 14.67 8.41
C LEU A 546 -16.10 15.54 9.68
N SER A 547 -14.92 15.93 10.16
CA SER A 547 -14.73 16.83 11.30
C SER A 547 -13.81 17.97 10.91
N LEU A 548 -14.23 19.21 11.13
CA LEU A 548 -13.40 20.41 10.91
C LEU A 548 -12.82 20.88 12.24
N PHE A 549 -11.51 20.99 12.29
CA PHE A 549 -10.78 21.46 13.47
C PHE A 549 -10.16 22.83 13.21
N ASP A 550 -10.26 23.70 14.18
CA ASP A 550 -9.49 24.94 14.30
C ASP A 550 -8.24 24.66 15.14
N VAL A 551 -7.09 24.83 14.52
CA VAL A 551 -5.78 24.63 15.13
C VAL A 551 -4.90 25.90 15.07
N HIS A 552 -5.51 27.09 14.86
CA HIS A 552 -4.81 28.38 14.90
C HIS A 552 -4.13 28.64 16.25
N ASP A 553 -4.82 28.29 17.34
CA ASP A 553 -4.22 28.26 18.66
C ASP A 553 -3.85 26.80 18.99
N PRO A 554 -2.59 26.40 18.80
CA PRO A 554 -2.16 25.03 19.09
C PRO A 554 -2.42 24.58 20.51
N ALA A 555 -2.54 25.50 21.47
CA ALA A 555 -2.80 25.17 22.87
C ALA A 555 -4.29 24.89 23.14
N ASN A 556 -5.19 25.34 22.26
CA ASN A 556 -6.63 25.22 22.45
C ASN A 556 -7.32 24.76 21.14
N PRO A 557 -6.98 23.59 20.58
CA PRO A 557 -7.63 23.09 19.36
C PRO A 557 -9.13 22.89 19.61
N GLN A 558 -9.96 23.20 18.59
CA GLN A 558 -11.41 23.11 18.69
C GLN A 558 -12.00 22.38 17.49
N ARG A 559 -13.07 21.59 17.70
CA ARG A 559 -13.88 21.06 16.60
C ARG A 559 -15.00 22.04 16.28
N LEU A 560 -14.95 22.67 15.11
CA LEU A 560 -15.88 23.72 14.68
C LEU A 560 -17.16 23.14 14.08
N SER A 561 -17.03 22.07 13.29
CA SER A 561 -18.15 21.50 12.55
C SER A 561 -17.96 20.00 12.37
N THR A 562 -19.08 19.28 12.27
CA THR A 562 -19.12 17.86 11.88
C THR A 562 -20.17 17.64 10.82
N LEU A 563 -19.94 16.67 9.94
CA LEU A 563 -20.90 16.20 8.96
C LEU A 563 -20.93 14.68 9.01
N ALA A 564 -22.01 14.12 9.56
CA ALA A 564 -22.22 12.67 9.55
C ALA A 564 -22.59 12.21 8.13
N ILE A 565 -21.90 11.21 7.63
CA ILE A 565 -22.08 10.65 6.30
C ILE A 565 -22.69 9.25 6.41
N GLY A 566 -22.15 8.41 7.28
CA GLY A 566 -22.53 7.01 7.44
C GLY A 566 -21.72 6.09 6.52
N GLY A 567 -21.88 4.78 6.66
CA GLY A 567 -21.09 3.80 5.89
C GLY A 567 -19.60 3.80 6.21
N TYR A 568 -18.79 3.45 5.21
CA TYR A 568 -17.32 3.46 5.29
C TYR A 568 -16.76 4.17 4.05
N SER A 569 -15.73 5.00 4.23
CA SER A 569 -15.06 5.66 3.13
C SER A 569 -13.69 5.06 2.86
N GLU A 570 -13.35 4.84 1.59
CA GLU A 570 -12.00 4.47 1.17
C GLU A 570 -10.96 5.52 1.61
N ALA A 571 -11.35 6.79 1.68
CA ALA A 571 -10.50 7.89 2.16
C ALA A 571 -10.00 7.74 3.61
N GLU A 572 -10.51 6.78 4.38
CA GLU A 572 -10.04 6.46 5.73
C GLU A 572 -8.72 5.68 5.73
N TRP A 573 -8.42 4.95 4.62
CA TRP A 573 -7.18 4.17 4.48
C TRP A 573 -6.41 4.45 3.19
N ASP A 574 -7.07 4.97 2.16
CA ASP A 574 -6.46 5.45 0.92
C ASP A 574 -6.82 6.93 0.71
N HIS A 575 -5.88 7.80 1.01
CA HIS A 575 -6.09 9.24 0.90
C HIS A 575 -6.23 9.74 -0.54
N HIS A 576 -5.95 8.93 -1.56
CA HIS A 576 -6.22 9.21 -2.97
C HIS A 576 -7.69 9.33 -3.26
N ALA A 577 -8.47 8.58 -2.52
CA ALA A 577 -9.91 8.62 -2.65
C ALA A 577 -10.52 9.94 -2.13
N PHE A 578 -9.73 10.77 -1.44
CA PHE A 578 -10.17 12.05 -0.89
C PHE A 578 -9.80 13.21 -1.83
N LEU A 579 -10.77 14.06 -2.15
CA LEU A 579 -10.57 15.29 -2.90
C LEU A 579 -11.02 16.50 -2.08
N PHE A 580 -10.17 17.50 -1.99
CA PHE A 580 -10.50 18.86 -1.53
C PHE A 580 -10.14 19.87 -2.62
N TRP A 581 -11.11 20.66 -3.06
CA TRP A 581 -10.91 21.73 -4.02
C TRP A 581 -10.98 23.10 -3.33
N PRO A 582 -9.86 23.80 -3.14
CA PRO A 582 -9.79 24.98 -2.29
C PRO A 582 -10.52 26.21 -2.86
N GLU A 583 -10.72 26.31 -4.19
CA GLU A 583 -11.35 27.48 -4.81
C GLU A 583 -12.78 27.73 -4.33
N ASP A 584 -13.55 26.68 -4.08
CA ASP A 584 -14.93 26.79 -3.63
C ASP A 584 -15.23 25.95 -2.38
N GLY A 585 -14.19 25.27 -1.82
CA GLY A 585 -14.32 24.43 -0.64
C GLY A 585 -15.02 23.10 -0.89
N THR A 586 -15.08 22.63 -2.13
CA THR A 586 -15.68 21.32 -2.46
C THR A 586 -14.86 20.19 -1.86
N ILE A 587 -15.54 19.27 -1.17
CA ILE A 587 -14.98 18.05 -0.56
C ILE A 587 -15.68 16.85 -1.19
N VAL A 588 -14.91 15.86 -1.61
CA VAL A 588 -15.44 14.68 -2.28
C VAL A 588 -14.76 13.42 -1.74
N LEU A 589 -15.55 12.40 -1.42
CA LEU A 589 -15.03 11.11 -0.98
C LEU A 589 -15.99 9.97 -1.35
N PRO A 590 -15.49 8.81 -1.78
CA PRO A 590 -16.31 7.63 -2.01
C PRO A 590 -16.79 7.04 -0.68
N VAL A 591 -18.00 6.52 -0.66
CA VAL A 591 -18.57 5.88 0.53
C VAL A 591 -19.32 4.63 0.14
N SER A 592 -19.04 3.55 0.86
CA SER A 592 -19.71 2.26 0.74
C SER A 592 -20.70 2.05 1.89
N PRO A 593 -21.87 1.41 1.66
CA PRO A 593 -22.77 1.08 2.75
C PRO A 593 -22.15 0.05 3.68
N GLY A 594 -22.33 0.22 4.98
CA GLY A 594 -21.83 -0.74 5.99
C GLY A 594 -22.65 -2.04 6.00
N TRP A 595 -21.98 -3.16 6.17
CA TRP A 595 -22.60 -4.50 6.21
C TRP A 595 -23.58 -4.71 7.37
N ASN A 596 -23.54 -3.88 8.43
CA ASN A 596 -24.29 -4.12 9.67
C ASN A 596 -25.04 -2.89 10.22
N THR A 597 -25.07 -1.76 9.54
CA THR A 597 -25.54 -0.52 10.18
C THR A 597 -26.93 -0.08 9.83
N CYS A 598 -27.59 -0.67 8.82
CA CYS A 598 -28.93 -0.20 8.44
C CYS A 598 -29.90 -1.33 8.09
N GLY A 599 -30.99 -1.43 8.83
CA GLY A 599 -32.21 -1.99 8.27
C GLY A 599 -32.78 -1.08 7.17
N PRO A 600 -33.62 -1.58 6.24
CA PRO A 600 -34.08 -0.84 5.05
C PRO A 600 -34.77 0.50 5.32
N VAL A 601 -35.05 0.84 6.56
CA VAL A 601 -35.79 2.05 6.97
C VAL A 601 -34.93 3.05 7.76
N GLU A 602 -33.84 2.60 8.39
CA GLU A 602 -33.02 3.43 9.31
C GLU A 602 -31.94 4.23 8.61
N CYS A 603 -31.42 3.76 7.45
CA CYS A 603 -30.45 4.50 6.65
C CYS A 603 -31.00 5.79 6.02
N LEU A 604 -32.32 5.92 5.91
CA LEU A 604 -32.96 7.11 5.35
C LEU A 604 -33.10 8.28 6.35
N ALA A 605 -32.81 8.05 7.64
CA ALA A 605 -33.19 9.01 8.68
C ALA A 605 -32.09 10.00 9.09
N GLY A 606 -30.84 9.90 8.58
CA GLY A 606 -29.76 10.78 9.05
C GLY A 606 -28.46 10.85 8.26
N GLY A 607 -28.25 10.04 7.24
CA GLY A 607 -27.01 10.04 6.46
C GLY A 607 -27.18 10.49 5.01
N LEU A 608 -26.11 10.98 4.39
CA LEU A 608 -26.07 11.40 2.97
C LEU A 608 -25.96 10.24 1.99
N THR A 609 -25.65 9.03 2.45
CA THR A 609 -25.38 7.86 1.60
C THR A 609 -26.62 7.30 0.93
N SER A 610 -26.48 6.93 -0.35
CA SER A 610 -27.46 6.05 -1.02
C SER A 610 -27.37 4.63 -0.41
N GLN A 611 -28.42 3.83 -0.54
CA GLN A 611 -28.42 2.43 -0.09
C GLN A 611 -27.40 1.55 -0.82
N MET A 612 -26.78 2.05 -1.88
CA MET A 612 -25.85 1.31 -2.76
C MET A 612 -24.43 1.88 -2.76
N GLY A 613 -24.12 2.87 -1.90
CA GLY A 613 -22.86 3.60 -1.95
C GLY A 613 -22.85 4.70 -3.01
N GLY A 614 -21.73 5.35 -3.18
CA GLY A 614 -21.52 6.43 -4.14
C GLY A 614 -20.43 7.38 -3.67
N VAL A 615 -20.32 8.53 -4.34
CA VAL A 615 -19.43 9.62 -3.95
C VAL A 615 -20.22 10.71 -3.25
N VAL A 616 -19.89 10.96 -2.00
CA VAL A 616 -20.47 12.06 -1.24
C VAL A 616 -19.77 13.36 -1.62
N VAL A 617 -20.55 14.38 -1.94
CA VAL A 617 -20.11 15.73 -2.16
C VAL A 617 -20.52 16.62 -0.99
N ALA A 618 -19.55 17.19 -0.33
CA ALA A 618 -19.74 18.19 0.74
C ALA A 618 -19.04 19.49 0.35
N GLN A 619 -19.24 20.52 1.15
CA GLN A 619 -18.59 21.83 0.96
C GLN A 619 -18.20 22.45 2.29
N LEU A 620 -17.01 22.98 2.35
CA LEU A 620 -16.56 23.85 3.43
C LEU A 620 -17.00 25.31 3.14
N GLN A 621 -17.93 25.81 3.92
CA GLN A 621 -18.43 27.19 3.84
C GLN A 621 -17.98 27.97 5.08
N GLY A 622 -16.88 28.70 4.94
CA GLY A 622 -16.22 29.32 6.10
C GLY A 622 -15.77 28.24 7.10
N THR A 623 -16.44 28.17 8.26
CA THR A 623 -16.12 27.18 9.30
C THR A 623 -17.19 26.07 9.42
N THR A 624 -18.03 25.91 8.41
CA THR A 624 -19.15 24.96 8.45
C THR A 624 -19.05 23.95 7.32
N LEU A 625 -19.18 22.67 7.64
CA LEU A 625 -19.30 21.57 6.70
C LEU A 625 -20.78 21.39 6.30
N VAL A 626 -21.05 21.41 5.01
CA VAL A 626 -22.40 21.27 4.46
C VAL A 626 -22.43 20.14 3.45
N GLY A 627 -23.31 19.18 3.63
CA GLY A 627 -23.55 18.14 2.63
C GLY A 627 -24.29 18.72 1.43
N ARG A 628 -23.82 18.40 0.21
CA ARG A 628 -24.42 18.88 -1.03
C ARG A 628 -25.22 17.79 -1.75
N GLY A 629 -24.77 16.56 -1.68
CA GLY A 629 -25.44 15.43 -2.32
C GLY A 629 -24.55 14.21 -2.45
N VAL A 630 -25.10 13.21 -3.15
CA VAL A 630 -24.42 11.96 -3.47
C VAL A 630 -24.50 11.73 -4.96
N ILE A 631 -23.37 11.45 -5.60
CA ILE A 631 -23.27 10.96 -6.96
C ILE A 631 -23.25 9.45 -6.87
N SER A 632 -24.26 8.79 -7.40
CA SER A 632 -24.37 7.34 -7.43
C SER A 632 -24.12 6.82 -8.84
N ASN A 633 -23.55 5.63 -8.93
CA ASN A 633 -23.48 4.92 -10.20
C ASN A 633 -24.86 4.37 -10.57
N GLU A 634 -25.50 4.93 -11.60
CA GLU A 634 -26.85 4.51 -12.03
C GLU A 634 -26.87 3.07 -12.54
N ASN A 635 -25.75 2.54 -13.04
CA ASN A 635 -25.69 1.19 -13.59
C ASN A 635 -25.59 0.08 -12.54
N ALA A 636 -25.14 0.39 -11.33
CA ALA A 636 -25.16 -0.55 -10.20
C ALA A 636 -26.58 -1.07 -9.92
N ASN A 637 -27.61 -0.31 -10.31
CA ASN A 637 -29.02 -0.61 -10.03
C ASN A 637 -29.64 -1.68 -10.93
N SER A 638 -29.13 -1.91 -12.14
CA SER A 638 -29.79 -2.79 -13.10
C SER A 638 -29.54 -4.29 -12.85
N HIS A 639 -28.47 -4.64 -12.13
CA HIS A 639 -28.09 -6.04 -11.92
C HIS A 639 -27.62 -6.37 -10.49
N GLY A 640 -27.69 -5.44 -9.54
CA GLY A 640 -27.25 -5.66 -8.15
C GLY A 640 -25.73 -5.84 -7.99
N CYS A 641 -24.93 -5.44 -8.98
CA CYS A 641 -23.49 -5.55 -8.96
C CYS A 641 -22.89 -4.29 -8.33
N TRP A 642 -21.94 -4.50 -7.44
CA TRP A 642 -21.22 -3.40 -6.78
C TRP A 642 -20.07 -2.93 -7.69
N ASN A 643 -20.18 -1.68 -8.16
CA ASN A 643 -19.10 -0.99 -8.88
C ASN A 643 -18.77 0.28 -8.11
N PRO A 644 -17.78 0.23 -7.20
CA PRO A 644 -17.45 1.39 -6.38
C PRO A 644 -16.83 2.49 -7.23
N LEU A 645 -17.25 3.74 -6.97
CA LEU A 645 -16.53 4.92 -7.39
C LEU A 645 -15.32 5.08 -6.46
N GLN A 646 -14.11 5.15 -7.02
CA GLN A 646 -12.86 5.05 -6.25
C GLN A 646 -12.09 6.37 -6.20
N ARG A 647 -12.17 7.17 -7.27
CA ARG A 647 -11.45 8.45 -7.39
C ARG A 647 -12.35 9.55 -7.86
N SER A 648 -11.95 10.77 -7.56
CA SER A 648 -12.61 11.98 -8.03
C SER A 648 -11.60 13.05 -8.40
N LEU A 649 -11.85 13.76 -9.51
CA LEU A 649 -11.05 14.88 -9.96
C LEU A 649 -11.96 16.08 -10.21
N THR A 650 -11.41 17.30 -10.04
CA THR A 650 -12.02 18.53 -10.52
C THR A 650 -11.31 18.97 -11.79
N ILE A 651 -12.03 19.18 -12.88
CA ILE A 651 -11.50 19.68 -14.15
C ILE A 651 -12.40 20.82 -14.61
N GLY A 652 -11.91 22.06 -14.60
CA GLY A 652 -12.71 23.23 -14.86
C GLY A 652 -13.93 23.34 -13.93
N SER A 653 -15.14 23.36 -14.50
CA SER A 653 -16.40 23.35 -13.74
C SER A 653 -16.92 21.94 -13.44
N GLU A 654 -16.23 20.91 -13.86
CA GLU A 654 -16.68 19.54 -13.75
C GLU A 654 -16.11 18.85 -12.53
N LEU A 655 -16.89 17.98 -11.93
CA LEU A 655 -16.48 16.92 -11.01
C LEU A 655 -16.51 15.62 -11.80
N VAL A 656 -15.35 15.01 -11.96
CA VAL A 656 -15.18 13.72 -12.64
C VAL A 656 -15.08 12.65 -11.59
N THR A 657 -15.99 11.69 -11.59
CA THR A 657 -15.97 10.55 -10.65
C THR A 657 -15.66 9.27 -11.42
N ILE A 658 -14.76 8.45 -10.87
CA ILE A 658 -14.14 7.34 -11.58
C ILE A 658 -14.37 6.05 -10.79
N GLY A 659 -14.96 5.06 -11.45
CA GLY A 659 -15.15 3.71 -10.95
C GLY A 659 -14.30 2.69 -11.73
N THR A 660 -14.48 1.42 -11.42
CA THR A 660 -13.71 0.33 -12.05
C THR A 660 -13.92 0.25 -13.57
N ASP A 661 -15.11 0.54 -14.07
CA ASP A 661 -15.49 0.35 -15.46
C ASP A 661 -16.29 1.51 -16.06
N GLU A 662 -16.37 2.63 -15.34
CA GLU A 662 -17.04 3.85 -15.82
C GLU A 662 -16.44 5.13 -15.23
N MET A 663 -16.70 6.23 -15.92
CA MET A 663 -16.40 7.60 -15.48
C MET A 663 -17.64 8.46 -15.72
N GLN A 664 -17.97 9.30 -14.75
CA GLN A 664 -19.08 10.25 -14.84
C GLN A 664 -18.56 11.68 -14.78
N PHE A 665 -19.15 12.55 -15.61
CA PHE A 665 -18.90 13.97 -15.66
C PHE A 665 -20.12 14.71 -15.10
N THR A 666 -19.91 15.45 -14.03
CA THR A 666 -20.98 16.11 -13.30
C THR A 666 -20.65 17.58 -13.11
N ASP A 667 -21.56 18.50 -13.42
CA ASP A 667 -21.37 19.90 -13.11
C ASP A 667 -21.21 20.09 -11.59
N ARG A 668 -20.04 20.58 -11.16
CA ARG A 668 -19.65 20.68 -9.74
C ARG A 668 -20.56 21.60 -8.95
N ALA A 669 -21.12 22.65 -9.57
CA ALA A 669 -21.97 23.61 -8.90
C ALA A 669 -23.39 23.08 -8.65
N THR A 670 -23.93 22.31 -9.56
CA THR A 670 -25.34 21.85 -9.51
C THR A 670 -25.49 20.38 -9.17
N LEU A 671 -24.43 19.58 -9.28
CA LEU A 671 -24.39 18.13 -9.19
C LEU A 671 -25.29 17.44 -10.25
N VAL A 672 -25.49 18.10 -11.39
CA VAL A 672 -26.24 17.53 -12.52
C VAL A 672 -25.24 16.80 -13.44
N ALA A 673 -25.50 15.53 -13.70
CA ALA A 673 -24.69 14.76 -14.62
C ALA A 673 -24.75 15.37 -16.04
N ARG A 674 -23.59 15.54 -16.67
CA ARG A 674 -23.46 15.98 -18.05
C ARG A 674 -23.41 14.77 -18.98
N ASP A 675 -22.51 13.83 -18.65
CA ASP A 675 -22.21 12.67 -19.49
C ASP A 675 -21.58 11.54 -18.68
N SER A 676 -21.43 10.37 -19.29
CA SER A 676 -20.71 9.24 -18.72
C SER A 676 -20.03 8.41 -19.81
N VAL A 677 -18.91 7.80 -19.46
CA VAL A 677 -18.15 6.88 -20.32
C VAL A 677 -18.07 5.54 -19.63
N GLN A 678 -18.45 4.47 -20.34
CA GLN A 678 -18.37 3.10 -19.85
C GLN A 678 -17.40 2.30 -20.72
N TRP A 679 -16.61 1.43 -20.11
CA TRP A 679 -15.64 0.57 -20.81
C TRP A 679 -15.67 -0.89 -20.34
N GLY A 680 -16.36 -1.21 -19.28
CA GLY A 680 -16.57 -2.57 -18.80
C GLY A 680 -17.81 -3.22 -19.39
N ASN A 681 -17.85 -4.54 -19.37
CA ASN A 681 -19.08 -5.28 -19.60
C ASN A 681 -19.67 -5.70 -18.26
N PRO A 682 -20.76 -5.07 -17.80
CA PRO A 682 -21.37 -5.39 -16.50
C PRO A 682 -21.78 -6.88 -16.34
N GLU A 683 -21.96 -7.59 -17.46
CA GLU A 683 -22.31 -9.02 -17.46
C GLU A 683 -21.09 -9.94 -17.20
N GLN A 684 -19.88 -9.42 -17.32
CA GLN A 684 -18.65 -10.20 -17.19
C GLN A 684 -18.17 -10.33 -15.74
N TYR A 685 -18.52 -9.38 -14.89
CA TYR A 685 -18.26 -9.47 -13.47
C TYR A 685 -19.39 -10.26 -12.82
N GLY A 686 -19.11 -11.53 -12.54
CA GLY A 686 -20.07 -12.40 -11.87
C GLY A 686 -20.56 -11.77 -10.57
N CYS A 687 -21.76 -11.24 -10.60
CA CYS A 687 -22.44 -10.76 -9.41
C CYS A 687 -22.72 -11.97 -8.53
N TYR A 688 -21.89 -12.19 -7.52
CA TYR A 688 -22.22 -13.16 -6.49
C TYR A 688 -23.39 -12.62 -5.68
N MET A 689 -24.62 -12.89 -6.16
CA MET A 689 -25.77 -12.80 -5.28
C MET A 689 -25.63 -13.90 -4.24
N TYR A 690 -25.27 -13.54 -3.02
CA TYR A 690 -25.61 -14.38 -1.87
C TYR A 690 -27.16 -14.38 -1.80
N ILE A 691 -27.76 -15.40 -2.39
CA ILE A 691 -29.15 -15.74 -2.12
C ILE A 691 -29.09 -16.48 -0.78
N ASP A 692 -29.74 -15.91 0.25
CA ASP A 692 -29.97 -16.53 1.56
C ASP A 692 -30.55 -17.96 1.45
#